data_4c3c3ba146a872d30c5d5b390fcbb7ce
#
_entry.id   4c3c3ba146a872d30c5d5b390fcbb7ce
#
_cell.length_a   1.000
_cell.length_b   1.000
_cell.length_c   1.000
_cell.angle_alpha   90.00
_cell.angle_beta   90.00
_cell.angle_gamma   90.00
#
_symmetry.space_group_name_H-M   'P 1'
#
loop_
_entity.id
_entity.type
_entity.pdbx_description
1 polymer ?
#
loop_
_entity_poly.entity_id
_entity_poly.type
_entity_poly.pdbx_seq_one_letter_code
_entity_poly.pdbx_strand_id
1 'polypeptide(L)'
;MPMRKRRTRGARLSYGTLALAAAAALLAGAVTPAGARPGPAVGESRPVHSYADAVRESVWVDTGLDGDGDGRADRVAVDIVRPREPAAAGRKVPVIMDASPYYACCGRGNESQKKTYDADGRPVGLPLFYDNYFVPRGYAFAAVDLAGTNRSDGCDDVGGRSDVLSAKAVVDWLNGRARGYTSRTGDTPADATTWSTGNVGMIGKSWDGTVANGVAATGVEGLRTIVPIGAISSWYDYFHSQGAPLYDANPTWLSDYVNSPAARTRCGAVQDRIAAATPYSGDWTAAWDERDHVRDAARVKASVFVVHGQQDLNVRANHFGQWWDALAAHGVERKIWLSQAGHVDPFDFRRADWVRTLHRWFDHHLLGLDNGIDREPMADIERAPDRWTTDRHWPPRDASATTLRPAAGPAGGPGVLGRAPAAPGSTATFTDDPSLGELDWAARVDSRTPEKAGFVTRPLSRPLRVSGGSTVTVTATPSTPTAHLSAVLVDLGPDTIRDYAAAGEGITTLPERTCWGASTAGDSACYKETRARTTEVAHTVISRGWADLGTWADPRAGRPLTPGRPYTLTLKLAATDHVVPAGHRLALIVAGTDEGLLDPPSTTPTVTLDLTRTWARVPFAGGPGAFTRATSGPAPTVPLPPRVTPPPAVSAPATAVPPVAVTVPRLPGAAR
;
A
#
# COMPACT_ATOMS: atom_id res chain seq x y z
N MET A 1 -20.78 50.92 40.05
CA MET A 1 -21.76 51.48 41.04
C MET A 1 -23.12 51.58 40.39
N PRO A 2 -24.20 51.35 41.06
CA PRO A 2 -24.62 50.05 41.62
C PRO A 2 -26.07 49.67 41.24
N MET A 3 -26.38 48.38 41.45
CA MET A 3 -27.51 47.83 42.21
C MET A 3 -28.93 48.11 41.63
N ARG A 4 -29.95 47.28 41.70
CA ARG A 4 -30.36 46.16 42.57
C ARG A 4 -31.63 45.53 41.96
N LYS A 5 -31.75 44.24 41.97
CA LYS A 5 -32.67 43.38 42.78
C LYS A 5 -34.19 43.71 42.68
N ARG A 6 -35.07 42.75 42.36
CA ARG A 6 -35.68 41.68 43.18
C ARG A 6 -36.93 41.16 42.43
N ARG A 7 -37.15 39.88 42.33
CA ARG A 7 -38.08 38.98 43.08
C ARG A 7 -39.54 39.45 43.03
N THR A 8 -40.56 38.63 42.73
CA THR A 8 -40.99 37.36 43.34
C THR A 8 -42.23 36.82 42.61
N ARG A 9 -42.40 35.50 42.62
CA ARG A 9 -43.58 34.66 42.95
C ARG A 9 -44.91 35.06 42.30
N GLY A 10 -45.74 34.22 41.79
CA GLY A 10 -46.05 32.81 41.96
C GLY A 10 -47.56 32.62 41.69
N ALA A 11 -47.96 31.39 41.56
CA ALA A 11 -49.31 30.86 41.73
C ALA A 11 -50.17 30.54 40.52
N ARG A 12 -50.41 29.32 40.45
CA ARG A 12 -51.39 28.38 39.90
C ARG A 12 -52.85 28.88 39.73
N LEU A 13 -53.54 28.29 38.74
CA LEU A 13 -54.81 27.52 38.79
C LEU A 13 -55.46 27.58 37.40
N SER A 14 -55.69 26.55 36.73
CA SER A 14 -56.78 25.55 36.60
C SER A 14 -58.05 25.97 35.87
N TYR A 15 -58.43 25.16 34.91
CA TYR A 15 -59.76 24.77 34.37
C TYR A 15 -60.51 25.66 33.42
N GLY A 16 -60.99 25.06 32.31
CA GLY A 16 -62.23 25.37 31.70
C GLY A 16 -62.32 25.24 30.19
N THR A 17 -62.79 24.07 29.77
CA THR A 17 -63.33 23.75 28.41
C THR A 17 -64.40 24.80 27.97
N LEU A 18 -64.42 25.07 26.64
CA LEU A 18 -65.60 24.96 25.77
C LEU A 18 -65.32 25.33 24.31
N ALA A 19 -65.91 24.54 23.43
CA ALA A 19 -65.85 24.66 21.99
C ALA A 19 -66.66 25.75 21.42
N LEU A 20 -66.25 26.35 20.29
CA LEU A 20 -67.18 26.87 19.25
C LEU A 20 -66.44 26.85 17.88
N ALA A 21 -67.09 26.23 16.90
CA ALA A 21 -66.66 26.16 15.51
C ALA A 21 -66.94 27.51 14.79
N ALA A 22 -66.01 27.96 13.96
CA ALA A 22 -66.25 28.88 12.86
C ALA A 22 -65.36 28.51 11.66
N ALA A 23 -66.00 28.23 10.55
CA ALA A 23 -65.39 27.94 9.27
C ALA A 23 -64.83 29.24 8.65
N ALA A 24 -63.54 29.19 8.25
CA ALA A 24 -62.97 30.13 7.30
C ALA A 24 -62.13 29.35 6.32
N ALA A 25 -62.57 29.23 5.06
CA ALA A 25 -61.86 28.69 3.95
C ALA A 25 -60.70 29.63 3.58
N LEU A 26 -59.47 29.16 3.76
CA LEU A 26 -58.25 29.77 3.21
C LEU A 26 -57.54 28.73 2.35
N LEU A 27 -57.36 29.08 1.06
CA LEU A 27 -56.54 28.37 0.09
C LEU A 27 -55.10 28.20 0.67
N ALA A 28 -54.80 27.02 1.18
CA ALA A 28 -53.43 26.61 1.47
C ALA A 28 -52.94 25.80 0.27
N GLY A 29 -52.03 26.39 -0.51
CA GLY A 29 -51.26 25.68 -1.52
C GLY A 29 -50.56 24.51 -0.87
N ALA A 30 -50.78 23.30 -1.37
CA ALA A 30 -50.12 22.08 -0.93
C ALA A 30 -48.62 22.20 -1.25
N VAL A 31 -47.83 22.55 -0.23
CA VAL A 31 -46.39 22.31 -0.24
C VAL A 31 -46.24 20.79 -0.08
N THR A 32 -46.00 20.10 -1.18
CA THR A 32 -45.56 18.70 -1.14
C THR A 32 -44.24 18.65 -0.34
N PRO A 33 -44.16 17.88 0.76
CA PRO A 33 -42.87 17.69 1.43
C PRO A 33 -41.92 17.10 0.43
N ALA A 34 -40.74 17.73 0.25
CA ALA A 34 -39.65 17.17 -0.52
C ALA A 34 -39.43 15.73 -0.01
N GLY A 35 -39.64 14.74 -0.90
CA GLY A 35 -39.62 13.35 -0.54
C GLY A 35 -38.34 13.04 0.22
N ALA A 36 -38.49 12.55 1.43
CA ALA A 36 -37.38 12.00 2.17
C ALA A 36 -36.66 10.96 1.26
N ARG A 37 -35.37 11.16 1.03
CA ARG A 37 -34.57 10.14 0.33
C ARG A 37 -34.79 8.83 1.09
N PRO A 38 -35.13 7.72 0.39
CA PRO A 38 -35.22 6.43 1.06
C PRO A 38 -33.89 6.17 1.76
N GLY A 39 -33.94 5.79 3.03
CA GLY A 39 -32.77 5.33 3.75
C GLY A 39 -32.10 4.15 3.04
N PRO A 40 -30.81 3.87 3.32
CA PRO A 40 -30.12 2.75 2.69
C PRO A 40 -30.87 1.43 2.93
N ALA A 41 -30.94 0.58 1.88
CA ALA A 41 -31.50 -0.76 2.01
C ALA A 41 -30.65 -1.60 2.97
N VAL A 42 -31.29 -2.35 3.87
CA VAL A 42 -30.57 -3.19 4.85
C VAL A 42 -30.22 -4.55 4.22
N GLY A 43 -28.97 -5.01 4.42
CA GLY A 43 -28.56 -6.36 4.04
C GLY A 43 -27.34 -6.41 3.14
N GLU A 44 -27.18 -7.56 2.50
CA GLU A 44 -26.10 -7.86 1.56
C GLU A 44 -26.69 -8.32 0.21
N SER A 45 -26.02 -8.00 -0.89
CA SER A 45 -26.41 -8.43 -2.23
C SER A 45 -26.32 -9.97 -2.35
N ARG A 46 -27.21 -10.55 -3.16
CA ARG A 46 -27.28 -12.00 -3.35
C ARG A 46 -27.06 -12.37 -4.81
N PRO A 47 -26.52 -13.57 -5.11
CA PRO A 47 -26.35 -14.05 -6.48
C PRO A 47 -27.72 -14.40 -7.08
N VAL A 48 -28.32 -13.45 -7.80
CA VAL A 48 -29.64 -13.59 -8.42
C VAL A 48 -29.58 -13.55 -9.94
N HIS A 49 -28.41 -13.27 -10.53
CA HIS A 49 -28.20 -13.17 -11.96
C HIS A 49 -27.37 -14.34 -12.48
N SER A 50 -27.66 -14.77 -13.72
CA SER A 50 -26.90 -15.83 -14.38
C SER A 50 -25.56 -15.31 -14.87
N TYR A 51 -24.46 -15.89 -14.37
CA TYR A 51 -23.12 -15.58 -14.85
C TYR A 51 -22.86 -16.17 -16.26
N ALA A 52 -23.43 -17.33 -16.54
CA ALA A 52 -23.30 -17.98 -17.85
C ALA A 52 -23.91 -17.13 -18.99
N ASP A 53 -24.99 -16.39 -18.69
CA ASP A 53 -25.70 -15.54 -19.63
C ASP A 53 -25.22 -14.08 -19.57
N ALA A 54 -24.19 -13.76 -18.81
CA ALA A 54 -23.66 -12.41 -18.69
C ALA A 54 -23.27 -11.82 -20.05
N VAL A 55 -23.50 -10.53 -20.21
CA VAL A 55 -23.00 -9.77 -21.37
C VAL A 55 -21.50 -9.61 -21.24
N ARG A 56 -20.76 -10.04 -22.27
CA ARG A 56 -19.30 -9.93 -22.36
C ARG A 56 -18.98 -9.08 -23.59
N GLU A 57 -18.29 -7.98 -23.38
CA GLU A 57 -17.99 -7.02 -24.43
C GLU A 57 -16.64 -6.35 -24.19
N SER A 58 -15.99 -5.91 -25.28
CA SER A 58 -14.82 -5.06 -25.25
C SER A 58 -15.18 -3.68 -25.79
N VAL A 59 -14.70 -2.65 -25.11
CA VAL A 59 -14.88 -1.24 -25.48
C VAL A 59 -13.51 -0.57 -25.48
N TRP A 60 -13.31 0.38 -26.37
CA TRP A 60 -12.11 1.22 -26.45
C TRP A 60 -12.49 2.64 -26.05
N VAL A 61 -11.95 3.12 -24.93
CA VAL A 61 -12.26 4.43 -24.36
C VAL A 61 -11.19 5.44 -24.78
N ASP A 62 -11.64 6.56 -25.31
CA ASP A 62 -10.79 7.69 -25.71
C ASP A 62 -10.25 8.39 -24.44
N THR A 63 -8.93 8.44 -24.31
CA THR A 63 -8.25 9.04 -23.18
C THR A 63 -8.06 10.54 -23.29
N GLY A 64 -8.17 11.10 -24.49
CA GLY A 64 -7.80 12.47 -24.82
C GLY A 64 -6.29 12.72 -24.80
N LEU A 65 -5.47 11.66 -24.69
CA LEU A 65 -4.00 11.73 -24.73
C LEU A 65 -3.51 11.26 -26.10
N ASP A 66 -2.36 11.72 -26.51
CA ASP A 66 -1.55 11.24 -27.63
C ASP A 66 -0.17 10.88 -27.04
N GLY A 67 -0.08 9.72 -26.41
CA GLY A 67 1.08 9.28 -25.65
C GLY A 67 2.22 8.77 -26.53
N ASP A 68 1.90 8.21 -27.72
CA ASP A 68 2.89 7.70 -28.66
C ASP A 68 3.26 8.73 -29.76
N GLY A 69 2.58 9.89 -29.81
CA GLY A 69 2.89 11.00 -30.72
C GLY A 69 2.46 10.75 -32.16
N ASP A 70 1.46 9.90 -32.42
CA ASP A 70 0.97 9.57 -33.75
C ASP A 70 -0.06 10.59 -34.29
N GLY A 71 -0.43 11.61 -33.51
CA GLY A 71 -1.39 12.65 -33.83
C GLY A 71 -2.86 12.24 -33.61
N ARG A 72 -3.11 11.13 -32.91
CA ARG A 72 -4.45 10.62 -32.61
C ARG A 72 -4.58 10.46 -31.08
N ALA A 73 -5.80 10.59 -30.58
CA ALA A 73 -6.05 10.27 -29.18
C ALA A 73 -5.95 8.75 -28.94
N ASP A 74 -5.19 8.37 -27.91
CA ASP A 74 -5.04 6.98 -27.49
C ASP A 74 -6.35 6.42 -26.98
N ARG A 75 -6.67 5.18 -27.36
CA ARG A 75 -7.82 4.44 -26.85
C ARG A 75 -7.36 3.28 -25.96
N VAL A 76 -7.88 3.23 -24.74
CA VAL A 76 -7.62 2.10 -23.83
C VAL A 76 -8.72 1.06 -23.91
N ALA A 77 -8.31 -0.21 -23.96
CA ALA A 77 -9.24 -1.33 -24.05
C ALA A 77 -9.81 -1.67 -22.66
N VAL A 78 -11.11 -1.87 -22.62
CA VAL A 78 -11.88 -2.24 -21.41
C VAL A 78 -12.69 -3.49 -21.73
N ASP A 79 -12.40 -4.58 -21.03
CA ASP A 79 -13.18 -5.82 -21.10
C ASP A 79 -14.20 -5.85 -19.97
N ILE A 80 -15.47 -6.03 -20.32
CA ILE A 80 -16.60 -5.86 -19.42
C ILE A 80 -17.38 -7.15 -19.35
N VAL A 81 -17.70 -7.58 -18.12
CA VAL A 81 -18.68 -8.62 -17.83
C VAL A 81 -19.77 -8.03 -16.96
N ARG A 82 -21.03 -8.11 -17.41
CA ARG A 82 -22.17 -7.52 -16.69
C ARG A 82 -23.42 -8.39 -16.79
N PRO A 83 -24.31 -8.35 -15.79
CA PRO A 83 -25.51 -9.19 -15.81
C PRO A 83 -26.46 -8.76 -16.95
N ARG A 84 -27.01 -9.74 -17.65
CA ARG A 84 -27.93 -9.53 -18.79
C ARG A 84 -29.32 -9.05 -18.35
N GLU A 85 -29.85 -9.57 -17.26
CA GLU A 85 -31.22 -9.36 -16.83
C GLU A 85 -31.50 -7.91 -16.40
N PRO A 86 -30.62 -7.20 -15.66
CA PRO A 86 -30.79 -5.78 -15.40
C PRO A 86 -30.82 -4.95 -16.69
N ALA A 87 -29.94 -5.25 -17.65
CA ALA A 87 -29.89 -4.55 -18.94
C ALA A 87 -31.19 -4.73 -19.74
N ALA A 88 -31.73 -5.96 -19.79
CA ALA A 88 -33.00 -6.25 -20.45
C ALA A 88 -34.19 -5.55 -19.77
N ALA A 89 -34.09 -5.29 -18.46
CA ALA A 89 -35.10 -4.57 -17.69
C ALA A 89 -34.88 -3.05 -17.62
N GLY A 90 -33.91 -2.50 -18.37
CA GLY A 90 -33.53 -1.08 -18.36
C GLY A 90 -32.95 -0.60 -17.01
N ARG A 91 -32.46 -1.51 -16.17
CA ARG A 91 -31.85 -1.19 -14.88
C ARG A 91 -30.34 -1.07 -15.01
N LYS A 92 -29.78 -0.09 -14.33
CA LYS A 92 -28.34 0.18 -14.30
C LYS A 92 -27.68 -0.54 -13.13
N VAL A 93 -26.40 -0.88 -13.30
CA VAL A 93 -25.58 -1.56 -12.28
C VAL A 93 -24.32 -0.75 -11.96
N PRO A 94 -23.79 -0.81 -10.73
CA PRO A 94 -22.49 -0.23 -10.40
C PRO A 94 -21.36 -1.07 -11.00
N VAL A 95 -20.16 -0.47 -11.05
CA VAL A 95 -18.98 -1.08 -11.68
C VAL A 95 -17.87 -1.27 -10.67
N ILE A 96 -17.31 -2.48 -10.63
CA ILE A 96 -16.01 -2.76 -10.02
C ILE A 96 -14.99 -2.77 -11.13
N MET A 97 -13.91 -1.99 -11.00
CA MET A 97 -12.90 -1.78 -12.03
C MET A 97 -11.52 -2.16 -11.50
N ASP A 98 -10.78 -2.90 -12.29
CA ASP A 98 -9.35 -3.16 -12.13
C ASP A 98 -8.62 -2.66 -13.36
N ALA A 99 -7.63 -1.77 -13.17
CA ALA A 99 -6.84 -1.19 -14.26
C ALA A 99 -5.38 -1.65 -14.11
N SER A 100 -4.93 -2.47 -15.05
CA SER A 100 -3.70 -3.25 -14.92
C SER A 100 -2.81 -3.16 -16.15
N PRO A 101 -1.48 -3.09 -15.98
CA PRO A 101 -0.54 -3.26 -17.08
C PRO A 101 -0.25 -4.75 -17.38
N TYR A 102 -0.75 -5.70 -16.59
CA TYR A 102 -0.26 -7.09 -16.55
C TYR A 102 -1.08 -8.09 -17.34
N TYR A 103 -2.21 -7.72 -17.92
CA TYR A 103 -3.18 -8.67 -18.51
C TYR A 103 -2.66 -9.50 -19.69
N ALA A 104 -1.57 -9.09 -20.34
CA ALA A 104 -0.95 -9.84 -21.43
C ALA A 104 0.30 -10.62 -21.02
N CYS A 105 1.03 -10.16 -19.98
CA CYS A 105 2.40 -10.66 -19.74
C CYS A 105 2.52 -11.59 -18.54
N CYS A 106 1.87 -11.25 -17.44
CA CYS A 106 2.36 -11.67 -16.14
C CYS A 106 1.32 -12.47 -15.36
N GLY A 107 1.78 -13.28 -14.44
CA GLY A 107 0.94 -13.98 -13.49
C GLY A 107 0.88 -13.25 -12.16
N ARG A 108 -0.15 -13.52 -11.38
CA ARG A 108 -0.28 -13.09 -10.01
C ARG A 108 0.07 -14.22 -9.05
N GLY A 109 1.24 -14.17 -8.43
CA GLY A 109 1.62 -15.16 -7.43
C GLY A 109 1.36 -16.60 -7.89
N ASN A 110 0.32 -17.22 -7.36
CA ASN A 110 -0.08 -18.60 -7.63
C ASN A 110 -1.11 -18.77 -8.76
N GLU A 111 -1.65 -17.68 -9.35
CA GLU A 111 -2.66 -17.73 -10.41
C GLU A 111 -2.34 -16.74 -11.53
N SER A 112 -2.85 -16.99 -12.76
CA SER A 112 -2.63 -16.13 -13.92
C SER A 112 -3.48 -14.86 -13.84
N GLN A 113 -2.89 -13.74 -14.25
CA GLN A 113 -3.61 -12.47 -14.47
C GLN A 113 -3.93 -12.22 -15.95
N LYS A 114 -3.73 -13.18 -16.82
CA LYS A 114 -3.98 -13.01 -18.25
C LYS A 114 -5.45 -13.10 -18.54
N LYS A 115 -5.94 -12.17 -19.35
CA LYS A 115 -7.24 -12.26 -19.99
C LYS A 115 -7.22 -13.30 -21.11
N THR A 116 -8.34 -13.97 -21.34
CA THR A 116 -8.52 -14.90 -22.47
C THR A 116 -9.70 -14.46 -23.33
N TYR A 117 -9.61 -14.75 -24.63
CA TYR A 117 -10.58 -14.32 -25.63
C TYR A 117 -11.02 -15.49 -26.51
N ASP A 118 -12.25 -15.39 -27.05
CA ASP A 118 -12.71 -16.30 -28.10
C ASP A 118 -12.14 -15.93 -29.50
N ALA A 119 -12.53 -16.67 -30.51
CA ALA A 119 -12.10 -16.44 -31.91
C ALA A 119 -12.55 -15.08 -32.46
N ASP A 120 -13.62 -14.50 -31.92
CA ASP A 120 -14.15 -13.18 -32.30
C ASP A 120 -13.51 -12.04 -31.48
N GLY A 121 -12.58 -12.35 -30.57
CA GLY A 121 -11.90 -11.39 -29.69
C GLY A 121 -12.75 -10.91 -28.51
N ARG A 122 -13.83 -11.61 -28.16
CA ARG A 122 -14.63 -11.30 -26.97
C ARG A 122 -13.98 -11.89 -25.73
N PRO A 123 -14.05 -11.19 -24.58
CA PRO A 123 -13.48 -11.72 -23.33
C PRO A 123 -14.22 -12.99 -22.89
N VAL A 124 -13.47 -14.06 -22.66
CA VAL A 124 -13.97 -15.35 -22.18
C VAL A 124 -13.70 -15.49 -20.70
N GLY A 125 -12.44 -15.34 -20.26
CA GLY A 125 -12.02 -15.42 -18.88
C GLY A 125 -11.25 -14.17 -18.48
N LEU A 126 -11.58 -13.63 -17.30
CA LEU A 126 -10.88 -12.53 -16.67
C LEU A 126 -10.06 -13.05 -15.48
N PRO A 127 -8.95 -12.41 -15.13
CA PRO A 127 -8.16 -12.82 -13.97
C PRO A 127 -8.89 -12.49 -12.68
N LEU A 128 -8.58 -13.24 -11.62
CA LEU A 128 -9.19 -13.10 -10.29
C LEU A 128 -10.65 -13.58 -10.27
N PHE A 129 -11.29 -13.45 -9.13
CA PHE A 129 -12.63 -13.96 -8.87
C PHE A 129 -13.73 -12.87 -8.96
N TYR A 130 -13.39 -11.66 -9.33
CA TYR A 130 -14.28 -10.51 -9.15
C TYR A 130 -15.52 -10.61 -10.03
N ASP A 131 -15.38 -10.92 -11.30
CA ASP A 131 -16.52 -11.08 -12.19
C ASP A 131 -17.37 -12.33 -11.84
N ASN A 132 -16.72 -13.46 -11.54
CA ASN A 132 -17.39 -14.69 -11.11
C ASN A 132 -18.25 -14.49 -9.86
N TYR A 133 -17.80 -13.63 -8.93
CA TYR A 133 -18.45 -13.40 -7.66
C TYR A 133 -19.47 -12.26 -7.70
N PHE A 134 -19.07 -11.11 -8.27
CA PHE A 134 -19.86 -9.88 -8.18
C PHE A 134 -20.90 -9.73 -9.30
N VAL A 135 -20.65 -10.25 -10.51
CA VAL A 135 -21.62 -10.15 -11.60
C VAL A 135 -22.95 -10.84 -11.27
N PRO A 136 -22.97 -12.05 -10.70
CA PRO A 136 -24.23 -12.65 -10.23
C PRO A 136 -24.96 -11.81 -9.17
N ARG A 137 -24.26 -10.91 -8.49
CA ARG A 137 -24.79 -10.04 -7.42
C ARG A 137 -25.23 -8.66 -7.90
N GLY A 138 -25.22 -8.43 -9.22
CA GLY A 138 -25.75 -7.21 -9.82
C GLY A 138 -24.70 -6.10 -10.02
N TYR A 139 -23.42 -6.46 -10.12
CA TYR A 139 -22.35 -5.57 -10.50
C TYR A 139 -21.90 -5.81 -11.94
N ALA A 140 -21.32 -4.81 -12.58
CA ALA A 140 -20.43 -5.02 -13.71
C ALA A 140 -18.99 -5.11 -13.22
N PHE A 141 -18.18 -5.94 -13.86
CA PHE A 141 -16.73 -5.94 -13.70
C PHE A 141 -16.07 -5.41 -14.97
N ALA A 142 -15.15 -4.47 -14.84
CA ALA A 142 -14.42 -3.84 -15.93
C ALA A 142 -12.91 -4.01 -15.72
N ALA A 143 -12.26 -4.76 -16.60
CA ALA A 143 -10.82 -4.97 -16.64
C ALA A 143 -10.18 -4.08 -17.71
N VAL A 144 -9.43 -3.05 -17.28
CA VAL A 144 -8.86 -2.01 -18.13
C VAL A 144 -7.39 -2.33 -18.43
N ASP A 145 -7.02 -2.40 -19.71
CA ASP A 145 -5.62 -2.41 -20.14
C ASP A 145 -5.09 -0.97 -20.07
N LEU A 146 -4.02 -0.72 -19.30
CA LEU A 146 -3.39 0.61 -19.28
C LEU A 146 -2.81 0.98 -20.64
N ALA A 147 -2.55 2.28 -20.84
CA ALA A 147 -1.98 2.78 -22.10
C ALA A 147 -0.69 2.03 -22.46
N GLY A 148 -0.52 1.67 -23.71
CA GLY A 148 0.63 0.92 -24.22
C GLY A 148 0.61 -0.58 -23.92
N THR A 149 -0.30 -1.08 -23.07
CA THR A 149 -0.31 -2.48 -22.66
C THR A 149 -1.39 -3.28 -23.38
N ASN A 150 -1.20 -4.59 -23.50
CA ASN A 150 -2.13 -5.55 -24.11
C ASN A 150 -2.77 -5.04 -25.40
N ARG A 151 -4.04 -4.61 -25.39
CA ARG A 151 -4.82 -4.18 -26.54
C ARG A 151 -5.04 -2.65 -26.63
N SER A 152 -4.46 -1.89 -25.69
CA SER A 152 -4.55 -0.43 -25.64
C SER A 152 -3.57 0.26 -26.60
N ASP A 153 -3.91 1.50 -26.99
CA ASP A 153 -3.02 2.42 -27.71
C ASP A 153 -2.11 3.16 -26.71
N GLY A 154 -1.20 3.97 -27.26
CA GLY A 154 -0.30 4.81 -26.49
C GLY A 154 0.92 4.08 -25.93
N CYS A 155 1.52 4.68 -24.90
CA CYS A 155 2.74 4.19 -24.24
C CYS A 155 2.57 4.22 -22.73
N ASP A 156 3.03 3.17 -22.06
CA ASP A 156 3.16 3.17 -20.61
C ASP A 156 4.31 4.09 -20.17
N ASP A 157 4.05 4.96 -19.19
CA ASP A 157 5.02 5.93 -18.69
C ASP A 157 5.36 5.73 -17.20
N VAL A 158 5.09 4.56 -16.66
CA VAL A 158 5.37 4.15 -15.27
C VAL A 158 4.74 5.08 -14.22
N GLY A 159 3.45 4.93 -14.06
CA GLY A 159 2.68 5.63 -13.02
C GLY A 159 2.47 7.12 -13.27
N GLY A 160 2.80 7.61 -14.45
CA GLY A 160 2.59 9.00 -14.82
C GLY A 160 1.19 9.27 -15.36
N ARG A 161 1.14 10.25 -16.25
CA ARG A 161 -0.16 10.71 -16.82
C ARG A 161 -0.84 9.64 -17.66
N SER A 162 -0.09 8.80 -18.38
CA SER A 162 -0.69 7.77 -19.23
C SER A 162 -1.47 6.75 -18.39
N ASP A 163 -0.93 6.29 -17.29
CA ASP A 163 -1.58 5.32 -16.40
C ASP A 163 -2.81 5.91 -15.73
N VAL A 164 -2.62 7.03 -15.04
CA VAL A 164 -3.67 7.63 -14.21
C VAL A 164 -4.82 8.16 -15.07
N LEU A 165 -4.50 8.87 -16.16
CA LEU A 165 -5.54 9.50 -16.98
C LEU A 165 -6.25 8.51 -17.91
N SER A 166 -5.58 7.42 -18.34
CA SER A 166 -6.25 6.37 -19.08
C SER A 166 -7.30 5.64 -18.23
N ALA A 167 -6.97 5.26 -17.01
CA ALA A 167 -7.92 4.66 -16.09
C ALA A 167 -9.03 5.65 -15.66
N LYS A 168 -8.67 6.93 -15.44
CA LYS A 168 -9.64 8.00 -15.18
C LYS A 168 -10.64 8.18 -16.31
N ALA A 169 -10.18 8.12 -17.59
CA ALA A 169 -11.05 8.26 -18.75
C ALA A 169 -12.15 7.17 -18.78
N VAL A 170 -11.84 5.97 -18.28
CA VAL A 170 -12.86 4.91 -18.14
C VAL A 170 -13.91 5.27 -17.09
N VAL A 171 -13.50 5.84 -15.94
CA VAL A 171 -14.44 6.36 -14.94
C VAL A 171 -15.31 7.47 -15.55
N ASP A 172 -14.71 8.35 -16.35
CA ASP A 172 -15.44 9.42 -17.05
C ASP A 172 -16.41 8.85 -18.09
N TRP A 173 -16.02 7.84 -18.86
CA TRP A 173 -16.90 7.17 -19.82
C TRP A 173 -18.09 6.48 -19.14
N LEU A 174 -17.86 5.79 -18.03
CA LEU A 174 -18.93 5.16 -17.23
C LEU A 174 -19.94 6.18 -16.70
N ASN A 175 -19.59 7.46 -16.69
CA ASN A 175 -20.39 8.61 -16.28
C ASN A 175 -20.79 9.55 -17.44
N GLY A 176 -20.57 9.17 -18.69
CA GLY A 176 -20.95 9.94 -19.89
C GLY A 176 -20.08 11.17 -20.18
N ARG A 177 -18.90 11.29 -19.58
CA ARG A 177 -17.97 12.41 -19.77
C ARG A 177 -16.82 12.13 -20.73
N ALA A 178 -16.61 10.88 -21.13
CA ALA A 178 -15.66 10.48 -22.16
C ALA A 178 -16.35 9.63 -23.22
N ARG A 179 -15.71 9.44 -24.38
CA ARG A 179 -16.23 8.64 -25.48
C ARG A 179 -15.70 7.22 -25.40
N GLY A 180 -16.56 6.24 -25.70
CA GLY A 180 -16.18 4.84 -25.91
C GLY A 180 -16.62 4.38 -27.31
N TYR A 181 -15.92 3.36 -27.81
CA TYR A 181 -16.16 2.79 -29.14
C TYR A 181 -16.18 1.26 -29.07
N THR A 182 -16.91 0.64 -30.00
CA THR A 182 -17.03 -0.83 -30.06
C THR A 182 -15.79 -1.51 -30.66
N SER A 183 -14.83 -0.74 -31.18
CA SER A 183 -13.58 -1.25 -31.74
C SER A 183 -12.44 -0.23 -31.57
N ARG A 184 -11.20 -0.73 -31.64
CA ARG A 184 -9.98 0.07 -31.50
C ARG A 184 -9.88 1.22 -32.50
N THR A 185 -10.26 0.98 -33.76
CA THR A 185 -10.08 1.93 -34.88
C THR A 185 -11.37 2.43 -35.49
N GLY A 186 -12.52 1.82 -35.16
CA GLY A 186 -13.83 2.23 -35.69
C GLY A 186 -14.46 3.36 -34.86
N ASP A 187 -15.51 3.96 -35.43
CA ASP A 187 -16.17 5.12 -34.82
C ASP A 187 -17.60 4.82 -34.29
N THR A 188 -17.97 3.52 -34.22
CA THR A 188 -19.26 3.13 -33.64
C THR A 188 -19.25 3.37 -32.14
N PRO A 189 -20.11 4.27 -31.61
CA PRO A 189 -20.11 4.62 -30.21
C PRO A 189 -20.52 3.44 -29.31
N ALA A 190 -19.92 3.38 -28.13
CA ALA A 190 -20.33 2.54 -27.00
C ALA A 190 -20.69 3.44 -25.83
N ASP A 191 -21.98 3.44 -25.44
CA ASP A 191 -22.51 4.32 -24.39
C ASP A 191 -22.76 3.54 -23.11
N ALA A 192 -21.90 3.78 -22.08
CA ALA A 192 -22.04 3.17 -20.77
C ALA A 192 -23.22 3.73 -19.97
N THR A 193 -23.69 4.94 -20.26
CA THR A 193 -24.77 5.58 -19.48
C THR A 193 -26.09 4.84 -19.62
N THR A 194 -26.22 3.96 -20.59
CA THR A 194 -27.42 3.12 -20.77
C THR A 194 -27.52 2.01 -19.73
N TRP A 195 -26.41 1.56 -19.13
CA TRP A 195 -26.38 0.44 -18.21
C TRP A 195 -25.61 0.71 -16.90
N SER A 196 -24.70 1.66 -16.87
CA SER A 196 -23.92 2.02 -15.67
C SER A 196 -24.69 3.00 -14.79
N THR A 197 -24.63 2.80 -13.46
CA THR A 197 -25.11 3.81 -12.48
C THR A 197 -24.18 5.00 -12.37
N GLY A 198 -22.95 4.90 -12.90
CA GLY A 198 -21.86 5.85 -12.67
C GLY A 198 -21.16 5.68 -11.31
N ASN A 199 -21.62 4.78 -10.42
CA ASN A 199 -20.89 4.44 -9.20
C ASN A 199 -19.80 3.43 -9.53
N VAL A 200 -18.54 3.81 -9.34
CA VAL A 200 -17.35 3.00 -9.65
C VAL A 200 -16.57 2.73 -8.36
N GLY A 201 -16.18 1.48 -8.15
CA GLY A 201 -15.19 1.07 -7.16
C GLY A 201 -13.96 0.55 -7.89
N MET A 202 -12.76 1.02 -7.54
CA MET A 202 -11.52 0.45 -8.09
C MET A 202 -10.85 -0.48 -7.07
N ILE A 203 -10.24 -1.54 -7.58
CA ILE A 203 -9.47 -2.50 -6.79
C ILE A 203 -8.25 -2.92 -7.60
N GLY A 204 -7.17 -3.22 -6.92
CA GLY A 204 -6.00 -3.79 -7.57
C GLY A 204 -4.84 -3.98 -6.61
N LYS A 205 -3.92 -4.88 -6.98
CA LYS A 205 -2.70 -5.15 -6.22
C LYS A 205 -1.49 -4.55 -6.94
N SER A 206 -0.52 -4.04 -6.15
CA SER A 206 0.73 -3.52 -6.70
C SER A 206 0.49 -2.29 -7.59
N TRP A 207 0.93 -2.31 -8.83
CA TRP A 207 0.69 -1.25 -9.80
C TRP A 207 -0.80 -0.96 -10.02
N ASP A 208 -1.64 -2.00 -10.10
CA ASP A 208 -3.08 -1.86 -10.28
C ASP A 208 -3.71 -1.07 -9.11
N GLY A 209 -3.30 -1.37 -7.88
CA GLY A 209 -3.68 -0.60 -6.69
C GLY A 209 -3.08 0.81 -6.67
N THR A 210 -1.91 0.99 -7.26
CA THR A 210 -1.27 2.30 -7.45
C THR A 210 -2.06 3.18 -8.39
N VAL A 211 -2.56 2.62 -9.49
CA VAL A 211 -3.47 3.31 -10.40
C VAL A 211 -4.74 3.74 -9.69
N ALA A 212 -5.31 2.88 -8.85
CA ALA A 212 -6.47 3.24 -8.03
C ALA A 212 -6.19 4.43 -7.11
N ASN A 213 -5.01 4.48 -6.44
CA ASN A 213 -4.56 5.63 -5.67
C ASN A 213 -4.47 6.90 -6.54
N GLY A 214 -3.83 6.79 -7.71
CA GLY A 214 -3.65 7.91 -8.65
C GLY A 214 -4.98 8.46 -9.16
N VAL A 215 -5.91 7.58 -9.57
CA VAL A 215 -7.23 8.00 -10.05
C VAL A 215 -8.02 8.66 -8.92
N ALA A 216 -7.99 8.13 -7.69
CA ALA A 216 -8.64 8.75 -6.54
C ALA A 216 -8.04 10.14 -6.24
N ALA A 217 -6.72 10.30 -6.35
CA ALA A 217 -6.03 11.57 -6.15
C ALA A 217 -6.38 12.63 -7.23
N THR A 218 -7.00 12.25 -8.36
CA THR A 218 -7.56 13.23 -9.31
C THR A 218 -8.85 13.89 -8.80
N GLY A 219 -9.53 13.29 -7.82
CA GLY A 219 -10.84 13.73 -7.33
C GLY A 219 -11.99 13.48 -8.31
N VAL A 220 -11.82 12.54 -9.28
CA VAL A 220 -12.81 12.24 -10.31
C VAL A 220 -14.19 11.90 -9.72
N GLU A 221 -15.23 12.47 -10.29
CA GLU A 221 -16.61 12.18 -9.87
C GLU A 221 -17.05 10.79 -10.37
N GLY A 222 -17.86 10.11 -9.57
CA GLY A 222 -18.32 8.74 -9.85
C GLY A 222 -17.44 7.67 -9.20
N LEU A 223 -16.18 7.94 -8.88
CA LEU A 223 -15.37 7.04 -8.07
C LEU A 223 -15.80 7.11 -6.61
N ARG A 224 -16.41 6.03 -6.10
CA ARG A 224 -16.99 5.96 -4.75
C ARG A 224 -16.04 5.37 -3.73
N THR A 225 -15.25 4.40 -4.14
CA THR A 225 -14.32 3.69 -3.26
C THR A 225 -13.14 3.14 -4.04
N ILE A 226 -12.01 2.98 -3.34
CA ILE A 226 -10.85 2.25 -3.85
C ILE A 226 -10.35 1.23 -2.82
N VAL A 227 -9.76 0.15 -3.32
CA VAL A 227 -9.17 -0.93 -2.51
C VAL A 227 -7.74 -1.18 -3.00
N PRO A 228 -6.77 -0.32 -2.63
CA PRO A 228 -5.36 -0.50 -3.00
C PRO A 228 -4.70 -1.56 -2.13
N ILE A 229 -4.17 -2.62 -2.77
CA ILE A 229 -3.52 -3.76 -2.13
C ILE A 229 -2.02 -3.71 -2.43
N GLY A 230 -1.15 -3.62 -1.42
CA GLY A 230 0.30 -3.56 -1.63
C GLY A 230 0.68 -2.49 -2.65
N ALA A 231 0.08 -1.30 -2.56
CA ALA A 231 0.10 -0.27 -3.58
C ALA A 231 1.13 0.82 -3.31
N ILE A 232 1.75 1.32 -4.39
CA ILE A 232 2.64 2.47 -4.37
C ILE A 232 1.81 3.75 -4.11
N SER A 233 2.31 4.65 -3.31
CA SER A 233 1.70 5.96 -3.07
C SER A 233 2.53 7.12 -3.64
N SER A 234 3.81 6.89 -3.87
CA SER A 234 4.75 7.79 -4.54
C SER A 234 5.75 6.94 -5.31
N TRP A 235 5.83 7.08 -6.62
CA TRP A 235 6.77 6.32 -7.44
C TRP A 235 8.23 6.71 -7.17
N TYR A 236 8.47 7.95 -6.71
CA TYR A 236 9.79 8.33 -6.21
C TYR A 236 10.22 7.39 -5.07
N ASP A 237 9.36 7.18 -4.07
CA ASP A 237 9.67 6.34 -2.92
C ASP A 237 9.70 4.83 -3.25
N TYR A 238 9.26 4.44 -4.45
CA TYR A 238 9.42 3.08 -4.96
C TYR A 238 10.82 2.86 -5.55
N PHE A 239 11.35 3.85 -6.27
CA PHE A 239 12.67 3.78 -6.90
C PHE A 239 13.80 4.36 -6.04
N HIS A 240 13.51 5.25 -5.11
CA HIS A 240 14.49 5.93 -4.25
C HIS A 240 13.98 6.00 -2.80
N SER A 241 14.88 6.15 -1.86
CA SER A 241 14.55 6.48 -0.48
C SER A 241 15.42 7.66 -0.02
N GLN A 242 14.81 8.84 0.12
CA GLN A 242 15.51 10.06 0.54
C GLN A 242 16.85 10.26 -0.22
N GLY A 243 16.83 10.19 -1.55
CA GLY A 243 17.99 10.34 -2.42
C GLY A 243 18.79 9.09 -2.69
N ALA A 244 18.68 8.05 -1.88
CA ALA A 244 19.39 6.79 -2.10
C ALA A 244 18.63 5.94 -3.13
N PRO A 245 19.28 5.45 -4.19
CA PRO A 245 18.66 4.56 -5.16
C PRO A 245 18.41 3.20 -4.52
N LEU A 246 17.18 2.73 -4.64
CA LEU A 246 16.82 1.40 -4.20
C LEU A 246 17.20 0.38 -5.26
N TYR A 247 17.46 -0.85 -4.84
CA TYR A 247 17.72 -1.95 -5.76
C TYR A 247 16.60 -2.03 -6.81
N ASP A 248 16.95 -2.22 -8.07
CA ASP A 248 16.04 -2.21 -9.23
C ASP A 248 15.46 -0.83 -9.61
N ALA A 249 16.09 0.25 -9.22
CA ALA A 249 15.67 1.63 -9.49
C ALA A 249 15.74 1.99 -11.00
N ASN A 250 14.99 1.29 -11.86
CA ASN A 250 14.97 1.53 -13.30
C ASN A 250 13.54 1.67 -13.88
N PRO A 251 12.99 2.90 -13.90
CA PRO A 251 11.65 3.14 -14.46
C PRO A 251 11.52 2.76 -15.93
N THR A 252 12.55 2.96 -16.77
CA THR A 252 12.48 2.63 -18.20
C THR A 252 12.37 1.13 -18.46
N TRP A 253 13.09 0.32 -17.69
CA TRP A 253 12.96 -1.13 -17.77
C TRP A 253 11.54 -1.58 -17.43
N LEU A 254 10.94 -1.01 -16.39
CA LEU A 254 9.60 -1.40 -15.94
C LEU A 254 8.53 -1.02 -16.97
N SER A 255 8.63 0.18 -17.58
CA SER A 255 7.79 0.58 -18.71
C SER A 255 7.93 -0.36 -19.90
N ASP A 256 9.17 -0.68 -20.33
CA ASP A 256 9.40 -1.60 -21.45
C ASP A 256 8.84 -2.99 -21.16
N TYR A 257 8.96 -3.45 -19.91
CA TYR A 257 8.47 -4.77 -19.49
C TYR A 257 6.97 -4.96 -19.72
N VAL A 258 6.15 -3.92 -19.45
CA VAL A 258 4.68 -4.00 -19.56
C VAL A 258 4.15 -3.57 -20.92
N ASN A 259 4.89 -2.74 -21.67
CA ASN A 259 4.47 -2.31 -23.00
C ASN A 259 4.27 -3.51 -23.94
N SER A 260 3.19 -3.49 -24.70
CA SER A 260 2.90 -4.48 -25.73
C SER A 260 4.00 -4.48 -26.81
N PRO A 261 4.21 -5.58 -27.56
CA PRO A 261 5.19 -5.60 -28.63
C PRO A 261 4.99 -4.46 -29.67
N ALA A 262 3.76 -4.06 -29.92
CA ALA A 262 3.44 -2.94 -30.82
C ALA A 262 3.82 -1.59 -30.19
N ALA A 263 3.57 -1.39 -28.91
CA ALA A 263 3.94 -0.18 -28.18
C ALA A 263 5.47 -0.03 -28.09
N ARG A 264 6.22 -1.09 -27.80
CA ARG A 264 7.70 -1.06 -27.74
C ARG A 264 8.34 -0.50 -29.01
N THR A 265 7.76 -0.74 -30.17
CA THR A 265 8.29 -0.20 -31.43
C THR A 265 8.07 1.30 -31.64
N ARG A 266 7.15 1.91 -30.87
CA ARG A 266 6.75 3.32 -31.01
C ARG A 266 7.15 4.19 -29.83
N CYS A 267 7.33 3.58 -28.65
CA CYS A 267 7.50 4.30 -27.39
C CYS A 267 8.94 4.73 -27.06
N GLY A 268 9.90 4.64 -28.01
CA GLY A 268 11.30 5.03 -27.76
C GLY A 268 11.44 6.46 -27.19
N ALA A 269 10.72 7.42 -27.76
CA ALA A 269 10.74 8.80 -27.28
C ALA A 269 10.15 8.96 -25.86
N VAL A 270 9.22 8.08 -25.44
CA VAL A 270 8.70 8.05 -24.08
C VAL A 270 9.78 7.52 -23.13
N GLN A 271 10.47 6.44 -23.53
CA GLN A 271 11.58 5.86 -22.77
C GLN A 271 12.70 6.87 -22.54
N ASP A 272 13.10 7.61 -23.60
CA ASP A 272 14.12 8.65 -23.48
C ASP A 272 13.69 9.77 -22.50
N ARG A 273 12.42 10.18 -22.53
CA ARG A 273 11.88 11.17 -21.59
C ARG A 273 11.88 10.65 -20.14
N ILE A 274 11.49 9.40 -19.92
CA ILE A 274 11.53 8.78 -18.58
C ILE A 274 12.98 8.76 -18.09
N ALA A 275 13.93 8.26 -18.88
CA ALA A 275 15.33 8.20 -18.50
C ALA A 275 15.90 9.57 -18.13
N ALA A 276 15.62 10.60 -18.94
CA ALA A 276 16.07 11.97 -18.69
C ALA A 276 15.42 12.60 -17.46
N ALA A 277 14.18 12.22 -17.14
CA ALA A 277 13.39 12.84 -16.08
C ALA A 277 13.50 12.11 -14.72
N THR A 278 14.08 10.91 -14.68
CA THR A 278 14.24 10.09 -13.47
C THR A 278 15.70 9.75 -13.24
N PRO A 279 16.53 10.76 -12.82
CA PRO A 279 17.97 10.56 -12.66
C PRO A 279 18.27 9.55 -11.54
N TYR A 280 19.24 8.68 -11.81
CA TYR A 280 19.70 7.67 -10.84
C TYR A 280 20.27 8.28 -9.54
N SER A 281 20.73 9.53 -9.59
CA SER A 281 21.19 10.27 -8.39
C SER A 281 20.12 10.44 -7.31
N GLY A 282 18.85 10.12 -7.61
CA GLY A 282 17.73 10.32 -6.68
C GLY A 282 17.32 11.79 -6.51
N ASP A 283 17.78 12.68 -7.36
CA ASP A 283 17.32 14.06 -7.36
C ASP A 283 15.86 14.14 -7.79
N TRP A 284 15.11 15.00 -7.09
CA TRP A 284 13.70 15.19 -7.39
C TRP A 284 13.50 16.02 -8.65
N THR A 285 12.68 15.56 -9.56
CA THR A 285 12.31 16.27 -10.79
C THR A 285 10.81 16.49 -10.88
N ALA A 286 10.36 17.26 -11.86
CA ALA A 286 8.93 17.46 -12.12
C ALA A 286 8.19 16.13 -12.49
N ALA A 287 8.91 15.15 -13.02
CA ALA A 287 8.33 13.83 -13.30
C ALA A 287 7.86 13.11 -12.01
N TRP A 288 8.53 13.34 -10.90
CA TRP A 288 8.12 12.78 -9.62
C TRP A 288 6.93 13.51 -9.01
N ASP A 289 6.74 14.82 -9.30
CA ASP A 289 5.57 15.58 -8.84
C ASP A 289 4.25 14.99 -9.36
N GLU A 290 4.21 14.51 -10.60
CA GLU A 290 3.01 13.92 -11.20
C GLU A 290 2.76 12.46 -10.80
N ARG A 291 3.78 11.83 -10.20
CA ARG A 291 3.80 10.44 -9.72
C ARG A 291 3.70 10.32 -8.20
N ASP A 292 3.48 11.42 -7.51
CA ASP A 292 3.32 11.48 -6.05
C ASP A 292 1.84 11.68 -5.69
N HIS A 293 1.13 10.58 -5.49
CA HIS A 293 -0.30 10.60 -5.14
C HIS A 293 -0.54 11.13 -3.71
N VAL A 294 0.45 11.03 -2.83
CA VAL A 294 0.37 11.55 -1.44
C VAL A 294 0.14 13.05 -1.43
N ARG A 295 0.80 13.78 -2.34
CA ARG A 295 0.66 15.23 -2.51
C ARG A 295 -0.77 15.66 -2.83
N ASP A 296 -1.49 14.85 -3.60
CA ASP A 296 -2.84 15.13 -4.07
C ASP A 296 -3.95 14.48 -3.22
N ALA A 297 -3.61 13.91 -2.05
CA ALA A 297 -4.56 13.26 -1.14
C ALA A 297 -5.73 14.14 -0.72
N ALA A 298 -5.56 15.48 -0.71
CA ALA A 298 -6.63 16.45 -0.43
C ALA A 298 -7.79 16.39 -1.44
N ARG A 299 -7.58 15.83 -2.63
CA ARG A 299 -8.59 15.71 -3.68
C ARG A 299 -9.40 14.41 -3.58
N VAL A 300 -8.96 13.45 -2.77
CA VAL A 300 -9.61 12.14 -2.64
C VAL A 300 -10.99 12.30 -2.04
N LYS A 301 -12.02 11.89 -2.79
CA LYS A 301 -13.43 11.88 -2.38
C LYS A 301 -13.94 10.48 -2.08
N ALA A 302 -13.28 9.47 -2.65
CA ALA A 302 -13.61 8.07 -2.48
C ALA A 302 -13.21 7.57 -1.09
N SER A 303 -13.97 6.63 -0.52
CA SER A 303 -13.51 5.86 0.62
C SER A 303 -12.35 4.95 0.22
N VAL A 304 -11.45 4.62 1.17
CA VAL A 304 -10.22 3.87 0.87
C VAL A 304 -10.06 2.67 1.81
N PHE A 305 -9.99 1.47 1.25
CA PHE A 305 -9.67 0.27 2.01
C PHE A 305 -8.24 -0.19 1.68
N VAL A 306 -7.28 0.22 2.49
CA VAL A 306 -5.86 -0.12 2.33
C VAL A 306 -5.60 -1.55 2.82
N VAL A 307 -4.91 -2.36 2.02
CA VAL A 307 -4.39 -3.67 2.45
C VAL A 307 -2.91 -3.75 2.14
N HIS A 308 -2.08 -4.14 3.13
CA HIS A 308 -0.62 -4.17 2.94
C HIS A 308 0.06 -5.22 3.80
N GLY A 309 1.11 -5.84 3.25
CA GLY A 309 2.05 -6.66 4.00
C GLY A 309 3.09 -5.79 4.69
N GLN A 310 3.24 -5.90 6.01
CA GLN A 310 4.24 -5.13 6.76
C GLN A 310 5.68 -5.54 6.42
N GLN A 311 5.85 -6.72 5.82
CA GLN A 311 7.12 -7.26 5.36
C GLN A 311 7.23 -7.27 3.82
N ASP A 312 6.44 -6.43 3.15
CA ASP A 312 6.56 -6.24 1.71
C ASP A 312 7.89 -5.55 1.38
N LEU A 313 8.80 -6.28 0.72
CA LEU A 313 10.11 -5.78 0.30
C LEU A 313 10.09 -5.26 -1.15
N ASN A 314 9.01 -5.49 -1.88
CA ASN A 314 8.78 -4.95 -3.22
C ASN A 314 8.13 -3.56 -3.10
N VAL A 315 6.83 -3.50 -2.76
CA VAL A 315 6.18 -2.22 -2.44
C VAL A 315 6.29 -1.99 -0.94
N ARG A 316 7.36 -1.37 -0.53
CA ARG A 316 7.77 -1.27 0.87
C ARG A 316 6.73 -0.57 1.74
N ALA A 317 6.67 -0.93 3.01
CA ALA A 317 5.63 -0.50 3.95
C ALA A 317 5.57 1.02 4.23
N ASN A 318 6.58 1.80 3.79
CA ASN A 318 6.50 3.26 3.79
C ASN A 318 5.33 3.78 2.94
N HIS A 319 4.97 3.08 1.84
CA HIS A 319 3.90 3.48 0.94
C HIS A 319 2.54 3.51 1.61
N PHE A 320 2.16 2.44 2.32
CA PHE A 320 0.87 2.46 3.00
C PHE A 320 0.85 3.47 4.15
N GLY A 321 1.97 3.64 4.87
CA GLY A 321 2.05 4.56 6.00
C GLY A 321 1.84 6.02 5.60
N GLN A 322 2.57 6.49 4.60
CA GLN A 322 2.45 7.88 4.14
C GLN A 322 1.10 8.16 3.47
N TRP A 323 0.54 7.20 2.72
CA TRP A 323 -0.78 7.31 2.14
C TRP A 323 -1.87 7.39 3.22
N TRP A 324 -1.79 6.51 4.21
CA TRP A 324 -2.70 6.48 5.35
C TRP A 324 -2.72 7.79 6.13
N ASP A 325 -1.54 8.35 6.41
CA ASP A 325 -1.40 9.62 7.14
C ASP A 325 -1.94 10.80 6.31
N ALA A 326 -1.68 10.81 5.00
CA ALA A 326 -2.21 11.84 4.11
C ALA A 326 -3.73 11.79 4.02
N LEU A 327 -4.33 10.60 3.86
CA LEU A 327 -5.79 10.43 3.89
C LEU A 327 -6.39 10.88 5.24
N ALA A 328 -5.69 10.58 6.36
CA ALA A 328 -6.09 11.01 7.69
C ALA A 328 -6.16 12.53 7.82
N ALA A 329 -5.14 13.22 7.32
CA ALA A 329 -5.02 14.67 7.40
C ALA A 329 -6.19 15.38 6.68
N HIS A 330 -6.81 14.72 5.71
CA HIS A 330 -7.93 15.25 4.92
C HIS A 330 -9.30 14.65 5.28
N GLY A 331 -9.35 13.82 6.35
CA GLY A 331 -10.62 13.27 6.86
C GLY A 331 -11.26 12.23 5.93
N VAL A 332 -10.49 11.60 5.04
CA VAL A 332 -10.99 10.56 4.14
C VAL A 332 -11.43 9.34 4.94
N GLU A 333 -12.63 8.83 4.63
CA GLU A 333 -13.11 7.56 5.18
C GLU A 333 -12.19 6.42 4.76
N ARG A 334 -11.71 5.61 5.72
CA ARG A 334 -10.72 4.60 5.43
C ARG A 334 -10.74 3.41 6.39
N LYS A 335 -10.36 2.24 5.86
CA LYS A 335 -10.15 0.97 6.57
C LYS A 335 -8.76 0.43 6.20
N ILE A 336 -8.14 -0.35 7.09
CA ILE A 336 -6.82 -0.93 6.83
C ILE A 336 -6.73 -2.38 7.31
N TRP A 337 -6.09 -3.22 6.50
CA TRP A 337 -5.60 -4.54 6.87
C TRP A 337 -4.08 -4.57 6.76
N LEU A 338 -3.40 -5.00 7.84
CA LEU A 338 -1.95 -5.15 7.88
C LEU A 338 -1.61 -6.62 8.17
N SER A 339 -0.99 -7.30 7.21
CA SER A 339 -0.52 -8.68 7.36
C SER A 339 0.96 -8.75 7.73
N GLN A 340 1.44 -9.92 8.16
CA GLN A 340 2.87 -10.24 8.30
C GLN A 340 3.48 -10.80 7.00
N ALA A 341 2.69 -10.95 5.95
CA ALA A 341 3.16 -11.40 4.64
C ALA A 341 4.03 -10.33 3.94
N GLY A 342 4.71 -10.73 2.88
CA GLY A 342 5.34 -9.84 1.91
C GLY A 342 4.34 -9.24 0.93
N HIS A 343 4.71 -9.22 -0.37
CA HIS A 343 3.89 -8.66 -1.45
C HIS A 343 2.77 -9.62 -1.89
N VAL A 344 1.87 -9.99 -0.97
CA VAL A 344 0.84 -11.03 -1.14
C VAL A 344 -0.57 -10.44 -1.13
N ASP A 345 -1.43 -10.95 -2.02
CA ASP A 345 -2.85 -10.57 -2.09
C ASP A 345 -3.62 -11.16 -0.89
N PRO A 346 -4.57 -10.42 -0.29
CA PRO A 346 -5.39 -10.93 0.82
C PRO A 346 -6.23 -12.16 0.45
N PHE A 347 -6.56 -12.36 -0.82
CA PHE A 347 -7.18 -13.58 -1.31
C PHE A 347 -6.30 -14.83 -1.08
N ASP A 348 -4.99 -14.63 -0.91
CA ASP A 348 -4.05 -15.72 -0.67
C ASP A 348 -3.67 -15.91 0.81
N PHE A 349 -3.80 -14.90 1.67
CA PHE A 349 -3.47 -15.05 3.08
C PHE A 349 -4.66 -15.02 4.06
N ARG A 350 -5.86 -14.56 3.62
CA ARG A 350 -7.06 -14.48 4.48
C ARG A 350 -8.34 -14.56 3.65
N ARG A 351 -8.43 -15.54 2.77
CA ARG A 351 -9.40 -15.63 1.68
C ARG A 351 -10.86 -15.46 2.07
N ALA A 352 -11.37 -16.26 3.00
CA ALA A 352 -12.79 -16.24 3.37
C ALA A 352 -13.22 -14.91 3.98
N ASP A 353 -12.40 -14.35 4.88
CA ASP A 353 -12.66 -13.06 5.48
C ASP A 353 -12.51 -11.93 4.45
N TRP A 354 -11.55 -12.06 3.53
CA TRP A 354 -11.34 -11.11 2.44
C TRP A 354 -12.57 -10.98 1.56
N VAL A 355 -13.04 -12.09 1.00
CA VAL A 355 -14.22 -12.10 0.11
C VAL A 355 -15.44 -11.54 0.81
N ARG A 356 -15.68 -11.95 2.08
CA ARG A 356 -16.80 -11.42 2.88
C ARG A 356 -16.68 -9.92 3.15
N THR A 357 -15.48 -9.43 3.54
CA THR A 357 -15.28 -8.01 3.85
C THR A 357 -15.36 -7.16 2.58
N LEU A 358 -14.76 -7.61 1.48
CA LEU A 358 -14.80 -6.93 0.20
C LEU A 358 -16.23 -6.86 -0.35
N HIS A 359 -17.02 -7.94 -0.22
CA HIS A 359 -18.43 -7.97 -0.61
C HIS A 359 -19.23 -6.89 0.13
N ARG A 360 -19.13 -6.84 1.46
CA ARG A 360 -19.82 -5.85 2.30
C ARG A 360 -19.35 -4.43 2.04
N TRP A 361 -18.05 -4.26 1.74
CA TRP A 361 -17.46 -2.98 1.41
C TRP A 361 -18.04 -2.42 0.11
N PHE A 362 -18.09 -3.20 -0.95
CA PHE A 362 -18.69 -2.78 -2.22
C PHE A 362 -20.21 -2.61 -2.12
N ASP A 363 -20.90 -3.48 -1.42
CA ASP A 363 -22.34 -3.35 -1.18
C ASP A 363 -22.68 -2.01 -0.50
N HIS A 364 -21.89 -1.62 0.49
CA HIS A 364 -22.07 -0.35 1.19
C HIS A 364 -21.80 0.85 0.28
N HIS A 365 -20.63 0.89 -0.36
CA HIS A 365 -20.18 2.08 -1.10
C HIS A 365 -20.78 2.20 -2.51
N LEU A 366 -21.14 1.10 -3.16
CA LEU A 366 -21.61 1.10 -4.55
C LEU A 366 -23.12 0.91 -4.68
N LEU A 367 -23.73 0.08 -3.81
CA LEU A 367 -25.18 -0.16 -3.78
C LEU A 367 -25.88 0.65 -2.68
N GLY A 368 -25.16 1.26 -1.75
CA GLY A 368 -25.71 2.01 -0.63
C GLY A 368 -26.42 1.14 0.40
N LEU A 369 -26.02 -0.15 0.57
CA LEU A 369 -26.61 -1.04 1.55
C LEU A 369 -26.07 -0.76 2.96
N ASP A 370 -26.97 -0.66 3.95
CA ASP A 370 -26.59 -0.62 5.36
C ASP A 370 -26.34 -2.04 5.87
N ASN A 371 -25.08 -2.49 5.77
CA ASN A 371 -24.62 -3.78 6.25
C ASN A 371 -23.69 -3.67 7.46
N GLY A 372 -23.46 -2.47 7.98
CA GLY A 372 -22.70 -2.19 9.19
C GLY A 372 -21.19 -2.18 9.03
N ILE A 373 -20.63 -2.29 7.80
CA ILE A 373 -19.19 -2.28 7.55
C ILE A 373 -18.53 -0.96 7.99
N ASP A 374 -19.24 0.15 7.86
CA ASP A 374 -18.86 1.50 8.28
C ASP A 374 -18.71 1.67 9.81
N ARG A 375 -19.34 0.77 10.57
CA ARG A 375 -19.31 0.76 12.05
C ARG A 375 -18.34 -0.26 12.63
N GLU A 376 -17.71 -1.08 11.79
CA GLU A 376 -16.68 -2.04 12.20
C GLU A 376 -15.39 -1.34 12.64
N PRO A 377 -14.51 -2.03 13.36
CA PRO A 377 -13.16 -1.55 13.63
C PRO A 377 -12.44 -1.12 12.34
N MET A 378 -11.72 0.00 12.43
CA MET A 378 -11.01 0.58 11.30
C MET A 378 -9.86 -0.31 10.80
N ALA A 379 -9.23 -1.06 11.70
CA ALA A 379 -8.03 -1.82 11.38
C ALA A 379 -8.13 -3.28 11.80
N ASP A 380 -7.70 -4.17 10.90
CA ASP A 380 -7.39 -5.56 11.18
C ASP A 380 -5.89 -5.78 11.04
N ILE A 381 -5.25 -6.33 12.08
CA ILE A 381 -3.80 -6.47 12.14
C ILE A 381 -3.43 -7.90 12.49
N GLU A 382 -2.60 -8.52 11.68
CA GLU A 382 -2.04 -9.84 11.94
C GLU A 382 -0.92 -9.73 12.98
N ARG A 383 -1.12 -10.38 14.13
CA ARG A 383 -0.19 -10.36 15.27
C ARG A 383 0.79 -11.53 15.30
N ALA A 384 0.38 -12.63 14.76
CA ALA A 384 1.16 -13.83 14.48
C ALA A 384 0.53 -14.50 13.26
N PRO A 385 1.17 -15.47 12.60
CA PRO A 385 0.62 -16.15 11.44
C PRO A 385 -0.82 -16.61 11.64
N ASP A 386 -1.74 -16.11 10.82
CA ASP A 386 -3.20 -16.35 10.86
C ASP A 386 -3.92 -15.90 12.16
N ARG A 387 -3.27 -15.10 13.01
CA ARG A 387 -3.88 -14.55 14.22
C ARG A 387 -4.08 -13.04 14.09
N TRP A 388 -5.33 -12.66 13.95
CA TRP A 388 -5.75 -11.29 13.68
C TRP A 388 -6.39 -10.65 14.91
N THR A 389 -6.14 -9.35 15.08
CA THR A 389 -6.82 -8.49 16.07
C THR A 389 -7.39 -7.27 15.36
N THR A 390 -8.45 -6.71 15.94
CA THR A 390 -9.11 -5.52 15.40
C THR A 390 -8.88 -4.32 16.31
N ASP A 391 -8.69 -3.14 15.72
CA ASP A 391 -8.57 -1.87 16.41
C ASP A 391 -9.55 -0.84 15.85
N ARG A 392 -10.22 -0.08 16.74
CA ARG A 392 -11.14 0.98 16.34
C ARG A 392 -10.46 2.12 15.58
N HIS A 393 -9.17 2.34 15.85
CA HIS A 393 -8.33 3.37 15.22
C HIS A 393 -6.93 2.82 15.03
N TRP A 394 -6.35 3.13 13.89
CA TRP A 394 -4.94 2.86 13.64
C TRP A 394 -4.24 4.13 13.13
N PRO A 395 -3.04 4.51 13.67
CA PRO A 395 -2.51 4.00 14.95
C PRO A 395 -3.49 4.22 16.12
N PRO A 396 -3.35 3.49 17.26
CA PRO A 396 -4.17 3.73 18.45
C PRO A 396 -4.11 5.20 18.87
N ARG A 397 -5.21 5.76 19.35
CA ARG A 397 -5.27 7.19 19.72
C ARG A 397 -4.30 7.62 20.82
N ASP A 398 -3.87 6.69 21.65
CA ASP A 398 -2.87 6.88 22.70
C ASP A 398 -1.44 6.60 22.24
N ALA A 399 -1.25 6.22 20.98
CA ALA A 399 0.07 6.08 20.39
C ALA A 399 0.71 7.46 20.24
N SER A 400 1.93 7.59 20.76
CA SER A 400 2.69 8.82 20.63
C SER A 400 4.19 8.58 20.59
N ALA A 401 4.90 9.47 19.87
CA ALA A 401 6.33 9.34 19.67
C ALA A 401 7.10 9.48 21.00
N THR A 402 7.95 8.51 21.26
CA THR A 402 8.91 8.50 22.37
C THR A 402 10.31 8.72 21.78
N THR A 403 11.04 9.68 22.34
CA THR A 403 12.44 9.89 21.97
C THR A 403 13.30 8.85 22.66
N LEU A 404 13.95 8.00 21.88
CA LEU A 404 14.97 7.04 22.30
C LEU A 404 16.34 7.56 21.88
N ARG A 405 17.31 7.41 22.77
CA ARG A 405 18.68 7.90 22.58
C ARG A 405 19.65 6.73 22.64
N PRO A 406 20.51 6.58 21.63
CA PRO A 406 21.60 5.62 21.68
C PRO A 406 22.72 6.16 22.59
N ALA A 407 23.36 5.27 23.33
CA ALA A 407 24.51 5.55 24.16
C ALA A 407 25.55 4.44 24.03
N ALA A 408 26.79 4.72 24.40
CA ALA A 408 27.85 3.72 24.44
C ALA A 408 27.47 2.59 25.42
N GLY A 409 27.73 1.35 25.03
CA GLY A 409 27.55 0.15 25.85
C GLY A 409 28.87 -0.38 26.41
N PRO A 410 28.83 -1.56 27.02
CA PRO A 410 30.04 -2.22 27.54
C PRO A 410 31.04 -2.54 26.41
N ALA A 411 32.31 -2.68 26.77
CA ALA A 411 33.36 -3.06 25.81
C ALA A 411 33.02 -4.37 25.11
N GLY A 412 33.07 -4.38 23.77
CA GLY A 412 32.76 -5.54 22.94
C GLY A 412 31.28 -5.86 22.77
N GLY A 413 30.37 -5.23 23.52
CA GLY A 413 28.93 -5.41 23.41
C GLY A 413 28.25 -4.31 22.59
N PRO A 414 26.91 -4.43 22.39
CA PRO A 414 26.11 -3.40 21.72
C PRO A 414 26.04 -2.14 22.58
N GLY A 415 25.71 -1.01 21.95
CA GLY A 415 25.29 0.20 22.64
C GLY A 415 23.98 0.02 23.40
N VAL A 416 23.64 1.00 24.20
CA VAL A 416 22.39 1.04 24.98
C VAL A 416 21.37 1.91 24.24
N LEU A 417 20.13 1.43 24.12
CA LEU A 417 19.00 2.22 23.63
C LEU A 417 18.07 2.57 24.81
N GLY A 418 17.93 3.85 25.12
CA GLY A 418 17.12 4.30 26.25
C GLY A 418 16.63 5.74 26.08
N ARG A 419 16.21 6.38 27.17
CA ARG A 419 15.74 7.77 27.14
C ARG A 419 16.80 8.78 27.61
N ALA A 420 17.81 8.29 28.34
CA ALA A 420 18.88 9.14 28.84
C ALA A 420 19.79 9.61 27.67
N PRO A 421 20.28 10.85 27.69
CA PRO A 421 21.24 11.30 26.72
C PRO A 421 22.57 10.55 26.84
N ALA A 422 23.30 10.41 25.73
CA ALA A 422 24.65 9.87 25.75
C ALA A 422 25.61 10.84 26.48
N ALA A 423 26.70 10.30 27.02
CA ALA A 423 27.75 11.12 27.62
C ALA A 423 28.38 12.05 26.55
N PRO A 424 28.79 13.28 26.91
CA PRO A 424 29.44 14.19 25.97
C PRO A 424 30.63 13.53 25.26
N GLY A 425 30.75 13.74 23.94
CA GLY A 425 31.80 13.16 23.11
C GLY A 425 31.64 11.69 22.76
N SER A 426 30.54 11.04 23.15
CA SER A 426 30.27 9.64 22.79
C SER A 426 30.03 9.50 21.29
N THR A 427 30.71 8.55 20.67
CA THR A 427 30.57 8.22 19.25
C THR A 427 30.40 6.73 19.01
N ALA A 428 29.86 6.38 17.85
CA ALA A 428 29.89 5.02 17.31
C ALA A 428 30.33 5.10 15.85
N THR A 429 31.20 4.17 15.42
CA THR A 429 31.74 4.17 14.06
C THR A 429 31.48 2.84 13.42
N PHE A 430 31.11 2.85 12.14
CA PHE A 430 31.01 1.66 11.29
C PHE A 430 31.60 1.95 9.90
N THR A 431 31.96 0.90 9.19
CA THR A 431 32.43 0.95 7.79
C THR A 431 31.40 0.20 6.96
N ASP A 432 30.96 0.80 5.86
CA ASP A 432 29.99 0.22 4.95
C ASP A 432 30.50 -1.13 4.38
N ASP A 433 29.68 -2.15 4.42
CA ASP A 433 29.91 -3.44 3.80
C ASP A 433 28.69 -3.81 2.95
N PRO A 434 28.70 -3.51 1.64
CA PRO A 434 27.55 -3.73 0.76
C PRO A 434 27.16 -5.21 0.56
N SER A 435 27.91 -6.15 1.10
CA SER A 435 27.58 -7.58 1.07
C SER A 435 26.69 -8.03 2.24
N LEU A 436 26.31 -7.10 3.14
CA LEU A 436 25.54 -7.39 4.35
C LEU A 436 24.26 -6.58 4.35
N GLY A 437 23.18 -7.20 4.81
CA GLY A 437 21.86 -6.58 4.91
C GLY A 437 21.30 -6.56 6.34
N GLU A 438 20.09 -6.07 6.46
CA GLU A 438 19.38 -5.90 7.73
C GLU A 438 19.30 -7.17 8.56
N LEU A 439 19.14 -8.34 7.94
CA LEU A 439 19.07 -9.62 8.64
C LEU A 439 20.43 -10.03 9.22
N ASP A 440 21.54 -9.76 8.49
CA ASP A 440 22.89 -10.01 8.99
C ASP A 440 23.23 -9.14 10.18
N TRP A 441 22.87 -7.87 10.12
CA TRP A 441 23.09 -6.93 11.22
C TRP A 441 22.26 -7.30 12.45
N ALA A 442 21.00 -7.69 12.26
CA ALA A 442 20.10 -8.12 13.33
C ALA A 442 20.62 -9.41 14.02
N ALA A 443 21.07 -10.39 13.24
CA ALA A 443 21.62 -11.63 13.77
C ALA A 443 22.87 -11.43 14.66
N ARG A 444 23.61 -10.35 14.45
CA ARG A 444 24.86 -10.01 15.16
C ARG A 444 24.73 -8.76 16.03
N VAL A 445 23.53 -8.32 16.37
CA VAL A 445 23.31 -7.06 17.09
C VAL A 445 23.91 -7.07 18.50
N ASP A 446 24.01 -8.23 19.14
CA ASP A 446 24.61 -8.40 20.47
C ASP A 446 26.15 -8.28 20.48
N SER A 447 26.76 -8.18 19.32
CA SER A 447 28.20 -8.02 19.15
C SER A 447 28.53 -6.67 18.53
N ARG A 448 29.58 -6.05 19.02
CA ARG A 448 30.17 -4.88 18.34
C ARG A 448 30.96 -5.38 17.14
N THR A 449 30.49 -5.06 15.95
CA THR A 449 31.11 -5.41 14.68
C THR A 449 31.37 -4.15 13.87
N PRO A 450 32.35 -4.13 12.93
CA PRO A 450 32.76 -2.92 12.24
C PRO A 450 31.74 -2.41 11.22
N GLU A 451 30.77 -3.24 10.79
CA GLU A 451 29.85 -2.91 9.69
C GLU A 451 28.57 -2.19 10.15
N LYS A 452 28.34 -2.07 11.46
CA LYS A 452 27.11 -1.43 12.00
C LYS A 452 27.31 -0.78 13.36
N ALA A 453 26.42 0.14 13.68
CA ALA A 453 26.23 0.68 15.04
C ALA A 453 24.88 0.14 15.60
N GLY A 454 24.93 -0.81 16.50
CA GLY A 454 23.77 -1.45 17.13
C GLY A 454 23.54 -0.98 18.55
N PHE A 455 22.29 -0.67 18.92
CA PHE A 455 21.89 -0.19 20.24
C PHE A 455 20.65 -0.96 20.71
N VAL A 456 20.66 -1.49 21.93
CA VAL A 456 19.60 -2.36 22.45
C VAL A 456 19.04 -1.84 23.78
N THR A 457 17.74 -2.05 24.00
CA THR A 457 17.11 -1.83 25.29
C THR A 457 17.50 -2.95 26.28
N ARG A 458 17.21 -2.75 27.54
CA ARG A 458 17.11 -3.86 28.50
C ARG A 458 15.99 -4.81 28.05
N PRO A 459 16.02 -6.09 28.45
CA PRO A 459 14.88 -6.98 28.27
C PRO A 459 13.60 -6.35 28.85
N LEU A 460 12.52 -6.38 28.08
CA LEU A 460 11.26 -5.75 28.46
C LEU A 460 10.56 -6.52 29.58
N SER A 461 10.10 -5.84 30.59
CA SER A 461 9.32 -6.44 31.68
C SER A 461 7.83 -6.64 31.30
N ARG A 462 7.37 -5.98 30.25
CA ARG A 462 6.00 -6.03 29.72
C ARG A 462 6.02 -5.88 28.20
N PRO A 463 5.00 -6.39 27.49
CA PRO A 463 4.88 -6.16 26.04
C PRO A 463 4.85 -4.66 25.73
N LEU A 464 5.43 -4.29 24.58
CA LEU A 464 5.52 -2.91 24.11
C LEU A 464 5.12 -2.85 22.63
N ARG A 465 4.00 -2.18 22.32
CA ARG A 465 3.50 -2.07 20.96
C ARG A 465 4.06 -0.82 20.27
N VAL A 466 4.78 -1.02 19.17
CA VAL A 466 5.14 0.01 18.18
C VAL A 466 3.98 0.13 17.21
N SER A 467 3.47 1.34 16.93
CA SER A 467 2.35 1.53 16.01
C SER A 467 2.43 2.89 15.31
N GLY A 468 2.67 2.86 14.00
CA GLY A 468 2.86 4.04 13.15
C GLY A 468 4.28 4.18 12.60
N GLY A 469 4.56 5.31 11.94
CA GLY A 469 5.86 5.62 11.35
C GLY A 469 6.88 6.10 12.39
N SER A 470 8.10 5.58 12.30
CA SER A 470 9.25 6.01 13.13
C SER A 470 10.19 6.92 12.36
N THR A 471 11.05 7.67 13.07
CA THR A 471 12.14 8.44 12.46
C THR A 471 13.42 8.27 13.26
N VAL A 472 14.57 8.31 12.57
CA VAL A 472 15.89 8.28 13.19
C VAL A 472 16.68 9.49 12.71
N THR A 473 16.99 10.41 13.62
CA THR A 473 17.89 11.52 13.33
C THR A 473 19.30 11.15 13.72
N VAL A 474 20.23 11.27 12.80
CA VAL A 474 21.65 11.01 12.99
C VAL A 474 22.47 12.26 12.71
N THR A 475 23.54 12.47 13.49
CA THR A 475 24.64 13.36 13.07
C THR A 475 25.82 12.48 12.74
N ALA A 476 26.17 12.41 11.45
CA ALA A 476 27.12 11.48 10.87
C ALA A 476 28.29 12.21 10.20
N THR A 477 29.50 11.72 10.42
CA THR A 477 30.74 12.23 9.80
C THR A 477 31.27 11.13 8.87
N PRO A 478 31.15 11.29 7.53
CA PRO A 478 31.63 10.32 6.56
C PRO A 478 33.12 10.52 6.24
N SER A 479 33.78 9.42 5.84
CA SER A 479 35.17 9.46 5.36
C SER A 479 35.31 9.70 3.86
N THR A 480 34.20 9.70 3.12
CA THR A 480 34.14 9.79 1.65
C THR A 480 33.10 10.82 1.20
N PRO A 481 33.13 11.28 -0.07
CA PRO A 481 32.16 12.24 -0.60
C PRO A 481 30.73 11.71 -0.76
N THR A 482 30.51 10.40 -0.64
CA THR A 482 29.20 9.75 -0.71
C THR A 482 29.02 8.79 0.47
N ALA A 483 27.83 8.70 1.02
CA ALA A 483 27.50 7.74 2.06
C ALA A 483 25.99 7.48 2.10
N HIS A 484 25.59 6.24 1.96
CA HIS A 484 24.22 5.81 2.24
C HIS A 484 24.09 5.39 3.71
N LEU A 485 22.90 5.56 4.25
CA LEU A 485 22.57 5.20 5.62
C LEU A 485 21.30 4.36 5.64
N SER A 486 21.35 3.28 6.40
CA SER A 486 20.21 2.45 6.75
C SER A 486 19.91 2.60 8.24
N ALA A 487 18.64 2.62 8.61
CA ALA A 487 18.20 2.56 9.99
C ALA A 487 17.10 1.49 10.13
N VAL A 488 17.30 0.56 11.07
CA VAL A 488 16.44 -0.61 11.25
C VAL A 488 16.02 -0.73 12.70
N LEU A 489 14.71 -0.95 12.95
CA LEU A 489 14.19 -1.34 14.25
C LEU A 489 13.97 -2.84 14.27
N VAL A 490 14.43 -3.50 15.33
CA VAL A 490 14.42 -4.95 15.46
C VAL A 490 13.83 -5.37 16.80
N ASP A 491 12.93 -6.35 16.78
CA ASP A 491 12.51 -7.13 17.94
C ASP A 491 13.50 -8.30 18.11
N LEU A 492 14.20 -8.30 19.21
CA LEU A 492 15.20 -9.31 19.55
C LEU A 492 14.63 -10.31 20.55
N GLY A 493 14.24 -11.43 20.08
CA GLY A 493 13.70 -12.55 20.83
C GLY A 493 13.13 -13.62 19.89
N PRO A 494 12.94 -14.84 20.40
CA PRO A 494 12.43 -15.94 19.59
C PRO A 494 10.96 -15.71 19.24
N ASP A 495 10.63 -15.88 17.97
CA ASP A 495 9.25 -15.78 17.49
C ASP A 495 9.02 -16.75 16.32
N THR A 496 7.76 -17.05 16.04
CA THR A 496 7.30 -17.73 14.81
C THR A 496 6.59 -16.73 13.95
N ILE A 497 7.18 -16.39 12.80
CA ILE A 497 6.68 -15.38 11.87
C ILE A 497 6.28 -16.01 10.53
N ARG A 498 5.58 -15.27 9.68
CA ARG A 498 5.49 -15.64 8.27
C ARG A 498 6.88 -15.56 7.64
N ASP A 499 7.23 -16.58 6.86
CA ASP A 499 8.50 -16.67 6.13
C ASP A 499 8.44 -15.77 4.88
N TYR A 500 8.44 -14.46 5.10
CA TYR A 500 8.28 -13.44 4.06
C TYR A 500 9.49 -13.34 3.11
N ALA A 501 10.66 -13.78 3.55
CA ALA A 501 11.89 -13.76 2.74
C ALA A 501 11.99 -14.95 1.78
N ALA A 502 11.17 -15.98 1.96
CA ALA A 502 11.17 -17.15 1.08
C ALA A 502 10.18 -16.99 -0.08
N ALA A 503 10.34 -17.80 -1.13
CA ALA A 503 9.41 -17.87 -2.24
C ALA A 503 7.96 -18.08 -1.74
N GLY A 504 7.03 -17.27 -2.24
CA GLY A 504 5.66 -17.21 -1.76
C GLY A 504 5.42 -16.20 -0.62
N GLU A 505 6.47 -15.53 -0.13
CA GLU A 505 6.40 -14.35 0.73
C GLU A 505 5.45 -14.51 1.93
N GLY A 506 5.54 -15.67 2.61
CA GLY A 506 4.74 -16.01 3.79
C GLY A 506 3.51 -16.86 3.51
N ILE A 507 3.33 -17.37 2.28
CA ILE A 507 2.31 -18.37 1.93
C ILE A 507 2.92 -19.59 1.23
N THR A 508 2.19 -20.71 1.32
CA THR A 508 2.43 -21.92 0.51
C THR A 508 1.16 -22.22 -0.27
N THR A 509 1.28 -22.33 -1.59
CA THR A 509 0.18 -22.75 -2.48
C THR A 509 -0.02 -24.26 -2.41
N LEU A 510 -1.27 -24.67 -2.31
CA LEU A 510 -1.69 -26.07 -2.22
C LEU A 510 -2.30 -26.54 -3.55
N PRO A 511 -2.35 -27.85 -3.82
CA PRO A 511 -2.97 -28.37 -5.03
C PRO A 511 -4.52 -28.32 -5.00
N GLU A 512 -5.10 -28.32 -3.81
CA GLU A 512 -6.56 -28.25 -3.61
C GLU A 512 -7.11 -26.92 -4.11
N ARG A 513 -8.36 -26.94 -4.62
CA ARG A 513 -9.06 -25.74 -5.10
C ARG A 513 -10.39 -25.54 -4.40
N THR A 514 -10.72 -24.29 -4.14
CA THR A 514 -12.06 -23.86 -3.70
C THR A 514 -12.62 -22.83 -4.68
N CYS A 515 -13.94 -22.82 -4.81
CA CYS A 515 -14.64 -22.00 -5.79
C CYS A 515 -15.31 -20.80 -5.10
N TRP A 516 -15.11 -19.62 -5.66
CA TRP A 516 -15.53 -18.31 -5.13
C TRP A 516 -16.36 -17.55 -6.17
N GLY A 517 -17.54 -18.06 -6.48
CA GLY A 517 -18.45 -17.50 -7.46
C GLY A 517 -18.96 -18.54 -8.45
N ALA A 518 -19.52 -18.07 -9.56
CA ALA A 518 -20.02 -18.88 -10.65
C ALA A 518 -18.96 -19.07 -11.74
N SER A 519 -18.87 -20.26 -12.31
CA SER A 519 -17.94 -20.61 -13.38
C SER A 519 -18.65 -20.78 -14.72
N THR A 520 -17.91 -20.59 -15.82
CA THR A 520 -18.27 -21.04 -17.18
C THR A 520 -17.19 -22.00 -17.70
N ALA A 521 -17.38 -22.56 -18.89
CA ALA A 521 -16.39 -23.43 -19.52
C ALA A 521 -15.04 -22.75 -19.77
N GLY A 522 -15.02 -21.43 -19.99
CA GLY A 522 -13.81 -20.66 -20.27
C GLY A 522 -13.32 -19.82 -19.12
N ASP A 523 -14.03 -19.82 -17.97
CA ASP A 523 -13.74 -18.96 -16.84
C ASP A 523 -14.07 -19.66 -15.52
N SER A 524 -13.05 -20.05 -14.79
CA SER A 524 -13.19 -20.83 -13.57
C SER A 524 -13.08 -19.96 -12.32
N ALA A 525 -14.10 -19.98 -11.48
CA ALA A 525 -14.09 -19.38 -10.15
C ALA A 525 -13.30 -20.19 -9.11
N CYS A 526 -12.62 -21.27 -9.48
CA CYS A 526 -11.95 -22.17 -8.55
C CYS A 526 -10.44 -21.92 -8.53
N TYR A 527 -9.93 -21.52 -7.37
CA TYR A 527 -8.54 -21.10 -7.14
C TYR A 527 -7.85 -22.08 -6.18
N LYS A 528 -6.53 -22.24 -6.37
CA LYS A 528 -5.69 -23.04 -5.47
C LYS A 528 -5.77 -22.49 -4.04
N GLU A 529 -5.90 -23.39 -3.09
CA GLU A 529 -5.82 -23.04 -1.67
C GLU A 529 -4.39 -22.65 -1.27
N THR A 530 -4.32 -21.90 -0.19
CA THR A 530 -3.06 -21.45 0.40
C THR A 530 -3.08 -21.67 1.90
N ARG A 531 -1.91 -21.76 2.50
CA ARG A 531 -1.71 -21.74 3.94
C ARG A 531 -0.54 -20.85 4.31
N ALA A 532 -0.48 -20.40 5.56
CA ALA A 532 0.69 -19.69 6.06
C ALA A 532 1.96 -20.56 5.90
N ARG A 533 3.01 -19.97 5.35
CA ARG A 533 4.37 -20.46 5.42
C ARG A 533 5.05 -19.73 6.56
N THR A 534 5.57 -20.49 7.53
CA THR A 534 6.14 -19.92 8.76
C THR A 534 7.57 -20.36 8.96
N THR A 535 8.32 -19.56 9.70
CA THR A 535 9.69 -19.87 10.14
C THR A 535 9.87 -19.41 11.59
N GLU A 536 10.75 -20.11 12.33
CA GLU A 536 11.19 -19.69 13.64
C GLU A 536 12.42 -18.79 13.50
N VAL A 537 12.40 -17.67 14.22
CA VAL A 537 13.46 -16.65 14.18
C VAL A 537 13.93 -16.28 15.57
N ALA A 538 15.15 -15.79 15.69
CA ALA A 538 15.68 -15.22 16.93
C ALA A 538 15.50 -13.69 17.02
N HIS A 539 15.08 -13.08 15.92
CA HIS A 539 14.85 -11.65 15.77
C HIS A 539 13.90 -11.36 14.61
N THR A 540 13.17 -10.25 14.69
CA THR A 540 12.29 -9.79 13.62
C THR A 540 12.61 -8.33 13.31
N VAL A 541 12.93 -8.02 12.04
CA VAL A 541 12.99 -6.63 11.58
C VAL A 541 11.57 -6.10 11.50
N ILE A 542 11.26 -5.05 12.25
CA ILE A 542 9.89 -4.52 12.37
C ILE A 542 9.67 -3.20 11.64
N SER A 543 10.76 -2.48 11.33
CA SER A 543 10.69 -1.25 10.53
C SER A 543 12.07 -0.90 9.99
N ARG A 544 12.13 -0.34 8.80
CA ARG A 544 13.35 -0.01 8.06
C ARG A 544 13.22 1.31 7.30
N GLY A 545 14.35 1.95 7.02
CA GLY A 545 14.41 3.15 6.18
C GLY A 545 15.83 3.47 5.76
N TRP A 546 15.98 4.09 4.60
CA TRP A 546 17.23 4.37 3.93
C TRP A 546 17.32 5.83 3.51
N ALA A 547 18.51 6.35 3.37
CA ALA A 547 18.76 7.70 2.84
C ALA A 547 20.18 7.86 2.31
N ASP A 548 20.35 8.71 1.32
CA ASP A 548 21.67 9.28 0.99
C ASP A 548 21.96 10.46 1.95
N LEU A 549 23.09 10.37 2.66
CA LEU A 549 23.53 11.47 3.55
C LEU A 549 23.74 12.79 2.80
N GLY A 550 23.99 12.73 1.48
CA GLY A 550 24.07 13.90 0.61
C GLY A 550 22.81 14.77 0.58
N THR A 551 21.64 14.21 0.94
CA THR A 551 20.37 14.94 1.03
C THR A 551 20.16 15.70 2.34
N TRP A 552 21.18 15.81 3.19
CA TRP A 552 21.12 16.44 4.52
C TRP A 552 20.56 17.87 4.52
N ALA A 553 20.77 18.63 3.45
CA ALA A 553 20.34 20.02 3.35
C ALA A 553 19.01 20.19 2.59
N ASP A 554 18.75 19.30 1.64
CA ASP A 554 17.56 19.31 0.81
C ASP A 554 17.20 17.86 0.47
N PRO A 555 16.04 17.35 0.89
CA PRO A 555 15.61 15.99 0.58
C PRO A 555 15.35 15.76 -0.92
N ARG A 556 15.34 16.82 -1.72
CA ARG A 556 15.10 16.78 -3.16
C ARG A 556 16.36 16.85 -4.02
N ALA A 557 17.52 17.16 -3.43
CA ALA A 557 18.76 17.32 -4.18
C ALA A 557 19.97 16.88 -3.35
N GLY A 558 20.64 15.82 -3.79
CA GLY A 558 21.86 15.32 -3.20
C GLY A 558 23.04 16.26 -3.45
N ARG A 559 23.98 16.33 -2.50
CA ARG A 559 25.21 17.10 -2.61
C ARG A 559 26.41 16.27 -2.17
N PRO A 560 27.56 16.39 -2.85
CA PRO A 560 28.77 15.74 -2.38
C PRO A 560 29.11 16.14 -0.94
N LEU A 561 29.48 15.17 -0.13
CA LEU A 561 29.89 15.38 1.25
C LEU A 561 31.37 15.79 1.31
N THR A 562 31.72 16.57 2.33
CA THR A 562 33.11 16.82 2.66
C THR A 562 33.57 15.78 3.68
N PRO A 563 34.55 14.92 3.36
CA PRO A 563 35.09 13.98 4.32
C PRO A 563 35.52 14.63 5.63
N GLY A 564 35.20 14.01 6.77
CA GLY A 564 35.50 14.51 8.09
C GLY A 564 34.59 15.63 8.62
N ARG A 565 33.62 16.11 7.83
CA ARG A 565 32.63 17.10 8.25
C ARG A 565 31.35 16.39 8.75
N PRO A 566 30.78 16.80 9.90
CA PRO A 566 29.52 16.24 10.37
C PRO A 566 28.32 16.81 9.62
N TYR A 567 27.32 15.93 9.34
CA TYR A 567 26.04 16.24 8.71
C TYR A 567 24.90 15.65 9.54
N THR A 568 23.77 16.34 9.62
CA THR A 568 22.59 15.86 10.34
C THR A 568 21.49 15.55 9.34
N LEU A 569 20.97 14.33 9.40
CA LEU A 569 19.88 13.84 8.56
C LEU A 569 18.83 13.10 9.40
N THR A 570 17.57 13.16 8.98
CA THR A 570 16.49 12.38 9.60
C THR A 570 15.98 11.35 8.59
N LEU A 571 16.22 10.06 8.88
CA LEU A 571 15.68 8.96 8.13
C LEU A 571 14.21 8.73 8.53
N LYS A 572 13.33 8.54 7.56
CA LYS A 572 11.96 8.07 7.76
C LYS A 572 11.96 6.55 7.67
N LEU A 573 11.40 5.90 8.67
CA LEU A 573 11.25 4.46 8.67
C LEU A 573 9.81 4.09 8.29
N ALA A 574 9.65 2.95 7.65
CA ALA A 574 8.35 2.38 7.29
C ALA A 574 7.41 2.31 8.51
N ALA A 575 6.14 2.59 8.28
CA ALA A 575 5.12 2.44 9.31
C ALA A 575 4.94 0.94 9.64
N THR A 576 4.68 0.65 10.91
CA THR A 576 4.50 -0.73 11.40
C THR A 576 3.48 -0.80 12.52
N ASP A 577 2.97 -1.99 12.78
CA ASP A 577 2.24 -2.31 13.98
C ASP A 577 2.70 -3.65 14.55
N HIS A 578 3.60 -3.59 15.50
CA HIS A 578 4.24 -4.75 16.08
C HIS A 578 4.24 -4.69 17.61
N VAL A 579 4.03 -5.83 18.26
CA VAL A 579 4.12 -5.96 19.73
C VAL A 579 5.40 -6.69 20.06
N VAL A 580 6.37 -5.95 20.63
CA VAL A 580 7.58 -6.55 21.19
C VAL A 580 7.20 -7.24 22.51
N PRO A 581 7.34 -8.57 22.65
CA PRO A 581 6.92 -9.31 23.85
C PRO A 581 7.75 -8.97 25.10
N ALA A 582 7.21 -9.29 26.27
CA ALA A 582 7.99 -9.27 27.49
C ALA A 582 9.13 -10.29 27.43
N GLY A 583 10.30 -9.92 27.91
CA GLY A 583 11.54 -10.71 27.80
C GLY A 583 12.35 -10.42 26.55
N HIS A 584 11.74 -9.94 25.47
CA HIS A 584 12.44 -9.46 24.28
C HIS A 584 13.11 -8.10 24.51
N ARG A 585 13.93 -7.67 23.56
CA ARG A 585 14.58 -6.36 23.54
C ARG A 585 14.28 -5.65 22.24
N LEU A 586 14.06 -4.35 22.31
CA LEU A 586 13.99 -3.52 21.11
C LEU A 586 15.41 -3.05 20.75
N ALA A 587 15.80 -3.20 19.49
CA ALA A 587 17.06 -2.68 18.97
C ALA A 587 16.86 -1.61 17.92
N LEU A 588 17.80 -0.68 17.84
CA LEU A 588 18.04 0.24 16.74
C LEU A 588 19.42 -0.10 16.15
N ILE A 589 19.46 -0.32 14.84
CA ILE A 589 20.70 -0.51 14.08
C ILE A 589 20.81 0.66 13.10
N VAL A 590 22.01 1.25 13.00
CA VAL A 590 22.39 2.20 11.94
C VAL A 590 23.59 1.59 11.21
N ALA A 591 23.49 1.49 9.90
CA ALA A 591 24.51 0.88 9.04
C ALA A 591 24.59 1.64 7.70
N GLY A 592 25.39 1.15 6.76
CA GLY A 592 25.51 1.69 5.42
C GLY A 592 24.51 1.07 4.44
N THR A 593 25.02 0.51 3.35
CA THR A 593 24.26 -0.17 2.30
C THR A 593 23.56 -1.42 2.83
N ASP A 594 22.28 -1.57 2.51
CA ASP A 594 21.46 -2.73 2.87
C ASP A 594 21.39 -3.67 1.66
N GLU A 595 22.12 -4.78 1.73
CA GLU A 595 22.25 -5.73 0.63
C GLU A 595 20.87 -6.16 0.11
N GLY A 596 20.70 -6.15 -1.21
CA GLY A 596 19.47 -6.52 -1.90
C GLY A 596 18.32 -5.49 -1.82
N LEU A 597 18.47 -4.41 -1.02
CA LEU A 597 17.44 -3.37 -0.87
C LEU A 597 17.92 -1.99 -1.30
N LEU A 598 19.22 -1.72 -1.19
CA LEU A 598 19.82 -0.42 -1.48
C LEU A 598 21.03 -0.59 -2.38
N ASP A 599 21.09 0.16 -3.48
CA ASP A 599 22.29 0.18 -4.30
C ASP A 599 23.46 0.83 -3.56
N PRO A 600 24.66 0.27 -3.64
CA PRO A 600 25.81 0.80 -2.92
C PRO A 600 26.29 2.14 -3.53
N PRO A 601 26.83 3.06 -2.72
CA PRO A 601 27.53 4.23 -3.24
C PRO A 601 28.82 3.81 -3.96
N SER A 602 29.37 4.70 -4.78
CA SER A 602 30.61 4.44 -5.53
C SER A 602 31.88 4.28 -4.65
N THR A 603 31.75 4.49 -3.34
CA THR A 603 32.83 4.44 -2.36
C THR A 603 32.42 3.59 -1.17
N THR A 604 33.40 3.14 -0.37
CA THR A 604 33.16 2.41 0.89
C THR A 604 33.37 3.39 2.08
N PRO A 605 32.33 4.08 2.56
CA PRO A 605 32.47 5.05 3.63
C PRO A 605 32.70 4.39 4.99
N THR A 606 33.58 4.97 5.79
CA THR A 606 33.54 4.83 7.25
C THR A 606 32.75 6.02 7.80
N VAL A 607 31.73 5.73 8.61
CA VAL A 607 30.81 6.73 9.15
C VAL A 607 30.93 6.74 10.67
N THR A 608 31.17 7.93 11.25
CA THR A 608 31.17 8.16 12.70
C THR A 608 29.93 8.92 13.10
N LEU A 609 29.11 8.31 13.97
CA LEU A 609 27.91 8.90 14.55
C LEU A 609 28.25 9.67 15.84
N ASP A 610 27.76 10.89 15.98
CA ASP A 610 27.72 11.61 17.24
C ASP A 610 26.47 11.16 18.04
N LEU A 611 26.66 10.36 19.06
CA LEU A 611 25.57 9.81 19.85
C LEU A 611 24.83 10.87 20.69
N THR A 612 25.47 12.01 20.97
CA THR A 612 24.80 13.10 21.69
C THR A 612 23.79 13.84 20.82
N ARG A 613 23.94 13.72 19.49
CA ARG A 613 23.11 14.33 18.45
C ARG A 613 22.42 13.29 17.56
N THR A 614 22.23 12.08 18.10
CA THR A 614 21.52 10.97 17.45
C THR A 614 20.35 10.51 18.32
N TRP A 615 19.17 10.34 17.72
CA TRP A 615 17.97 9.85 18.42
C TRP A 615 16.97 9.20 17.46
N ALA A 616 16.15 8.28 17.98
CA ALA A 616 14.98 7.77 17.29
C ALA A 616 13.70 8.33 17.93
N ARG A 617 12.68 8.60 17.13
CA ARG A 617 11.32 8.90 17.57
C ARG A 617 10.43 7.72 17.17
N VAL A 618 10.04 6.91 18.15
CA VAL A 618 9.27 5.69 17.93
C VAL A 618 7.89 5.86 18.56
N PRO A 619 6.79 5.68 17.80
CA PRO A 619 5.44 5.78 18.34
C PRO A 619 5.08 4.47 19.08
N PHE A 620 4.83 4.58 20.39
CA PHE A 620 4.33 3.47 21.20
C PHE A 620 2.88 3.71 21.59
N ALA A 621 2.06 2.67 21.56
CA ALA A 621 0.75 2.68 22.21
C ALA A 621 0.94 2.94 23.73
N GLY A 622 0.25 3.95 24.27
CA GLY A 622 0.47 4.44 25.63
C GLY A 622 1.73 5.31 25.81
N GLY A 623 2.38 5.70 24.71
CA GLY A 623 3.44 6.71 24.62
C GLY A 623 4.67 6.46 25.49
N PRO A 624 5.37 7.54 25.92
CA PRO A 624 6.58 7.45 26.74
C PRO A 624 6.39 6.71 28.07
N GLY A 625 5.17 6.74 28.62
CA GLY A 625 4.81 6.01 29.83
C GLY A 625 4.83 4.50 29.63
N ALA A 626 4.37 4.00 28.48
CA ALA A 626 4.42 2.58 28.15
C ALA A 626 5.87 2.09 28.03
N PHE A 627 6.73 2.83 27.31
CA PHE A 627 8.16 2.53 27.21
C PHE A 627 8.83 2.48 28.60
N THR A 628 8.59 3.47 29.46
CA THR A 628 9.16 3.50 30.80
C THR A 628 8.72 2.28 31.61
N ARG A 629 7.43 1.93 31.60
CA ARG A 629 6.92 0.75 32.31
C ARG A 629 7.50 -0.55 31.78
N ALA A 630 7.66 -0.67 30.44
CA ALA A 630 8.20 -1.86 29.81
C ALA A 630 9.71 -2.05 30.10
N THR A 631 10.46 -0.95 30.26
CA THR A 631 11.91 -0.99 30.55
C THR A 631 12.24 -0.91 32.03
N SER A 632 11.23 -0.83 32.94
CA SER A 632 11.42 -0.81 34.39
C SER A 632 11.01 -2.15 35.00
N GLY A 633 11.79 -2.64 35.97
CA GLY A 633 11.52 -3.89 36.67
C GLY A 633 12.22 -5.11 36.08
N PRO A 634 12.06 -6.27 36.68
CA PRO A 634 12.64 -7.53 36.19
C PRO A 634 11.87 -8.03 34.96
N ALA A 635 12.60 -8.44 33.95
CA ALA A 635 12.02 -9.10 32.80
C ALA A 635 11.77 -10.60 33.11
N PRO A 636 10.75 -11.22 32.51
CA PRO A 636 10.60 -12.65 32.57
C PRO A 636 11.80 -13.33 31.86
N THR A 637 12.22 -14.49 32.39
CA THR A 637 13.23 -15.31 31.71
C THR A 637 12.57 -15.97 30.52
N VAL A 638 12.97 -15.59 29.32
CA VAL A 638 12.55 -16.26 28.07
C VAL A 638 13.57 -17.37 27.82
N PRO A 639 13.16 -18.63 27.69
CA PRO A 639 14.06 -19.69 27.27
C PRO A 639 14.64 -19.35 25.89
N LEU A 640 15.94 -19.22 25.77
CA LEU A 640 16.57 -19.13 24.46
C LEU A 640 16.28 -20.42 23.68
N PRO A 641 15.89 -20.34 22.40
CA PRO A 641 15.82 -21.53 21.58
C PRO A 641 17.20 -22.18 21.52
N PRO A 642 17.27 -23.50 21.39
CA PRO A 642 18.55 -24.17 21.20
C PRO A 642 19.25 -23.52 20.00
N ARG A 643 20.55 -23.22 20.13
CA ARG A 643 21.34 -22.70 19.01
C ARG A 643 21.15 -23.63 17.82
N VAL A 644 20.44 -23.16 16.82
CA VAL A 644 20.40 -23.84 15.53
C VAL A 644 21.79 -23.63 14.93
N THR A 645 22.60 -24.68 14.96
CA THR A 645 23.84 -24.73 14.18
C THR A 645 23.41 -24.65 12.72
N PRO A 646 23.90 -23.70 11.92
CA PRO A 646 23.57 -23.69 10.50
C PRO A 646 23.95 -25.06 9.92
N PRO A 647 23.10 -25.66 9.06
CA PRO A 647 23.45 -26.89 8.39
C PRO A 647 24.73 -26.66 7.61
N PRO A 648 25.65 -27.66 7.55
CA PRO A 648 26.84 -27.55 6.72
C PRO A 648 26.42 -27.27 5.29
N ALA A 649 27.12 -26.33 4.63
CA ALA A 649 26.86 -25.96 3.25
C ALA A 649 26.81 -27.26 2.39
N VAL A 650 25.59 -27.59 1.96
CA VAL A 650 25.39 -28.69 1.01
C VAL A 650 25.77 -28.15 -0.35
N SER A 651 26.91 -28.57 -0.87
CA SER A 651 27.28 -28.37 -2.27
C SER A 651 26.17 -28.97 -3.15
N ALA A 652 25.47 -28.10 -3.88
CA ALA A 652 24.39 -28.48 -4.77
C ALA A 652 24.90 -29.40 -5.87
N PRO A 653 24.22 -30.51 -6.16
CA PRO A 653 24.50 -31.28 -7.39
C PRO A 653 24.02 -30.45 -8.60
N ALA A 654 24.91 -30.29 -9.57
CA ALA A 654 24.59 -29.74 -10.87
C ALA A 654 23.56 -30.66 -11.56
N THR A 655 22.32 -30.26 -11.63
CA THR A 655 21.25 -30.58 -12.57
C THR A 655 19.89 -30.49 -11.88
N ALA A 656 19.26 -29.31 -11.92
CA ALA A 656 17.82 -29.15 -11.80
C ALA A 656 17.38 -27.94 -12.64
N VAL A 657 16.39 -28.16 -13.45
CA VAL A 657 15.69 -27.13 -14.23
C VAL A 657 15.23 -26.03 -13.28
N PRO A 658 15.56 -24.75 -13.52
CA PRO A 658 15.18 -23.68 -12.58
C PRO A 658 13.67 -23.51 -12.57
N PRO A 659 13.05 -23.32 -11.39
CA PRO A 659 11.72 -22.72 -11.33
C PRO A 659 11.80 -21.32 -11.93
N VAL A 660 10.75 -20.90 -12.62
CA VAL A 660 10.62 -19.53 -13.12
C VAL A 660 10.46 -18.62 -11.89
N ALA A 661 11.58 -18.31 -11.27
CA ALA A 661 11.70 -17.13 -10.45
C ALA A 661 11.69 -15.95 -11.42
N VAL A 662 10.88 -14.94 -11.16
CA VAL A 662 11.05 -13.64 -11.79
C VAL A 662 12.35 -13.07 -11.23
N THR A 663 13.47 -13.56 -11.75
CA THR A 663 14.78 -12.95 -11.55
C THR A 663 14.85 -11.81 -12.54
N VAL A 664 14.80 -10.60 -12.02
CA VAL A 664 15.16 -9.40 -12.79
C VAL A 664 16.61 -9.61 -13.26
N PRO A 665 16.88 -9.60 -14.58
CA PRO A 665 18.25 -9.83 -15.06
C PRO A 665 19.16 -8.68 -14.62
N ARG A 666 20.30 -8.97 -14.04
CA ARG A 666 21.37 -7.98 -13.84
C ARG A 666 21.72 -7.37 -15.19
N LEU A 667 21.55 -6.07 -15.36
CA LEU A 667 22.03 -5.35 -16.51
C LEU A 667 23.57 -5.49 -16.61
N PRO A 668 24.13 -5.77 -17.81
CA PRO A 668 25.57 -5.65 -18.00
C PRO A 668 25.96 -4.20 -17.74
N GLY A 669 26.99 -4.01 -16.91
CA GLY A 669 27.47 -2.70 -16.51
C GLY A 669 27.62 -1.78 -17.73
N ALA A 670 26.99 -0.62 -17.65
CA ALA A 670 27.27 0.48 -18.56
C ALA A 670 28.76 0.85 -18.37
N ALA A 671 29.55 0.58 -19.38
CA ALA A 671 30.89 1.11 -19.46
C ALA A 671 30.82 2.64 -19.39
N ARG A 672 31.72 3.22 -18.63
CA ARG A 672 31.94 4.64 -18.28
C ARG A 672 31.72 5.63 -19.40
#